data_50893a32938a17ba036913538648514a
#
_entry.id   50893a32938a17ba036913538648514a
#
_cell.length_a   1.000
_cell.length_b   1.000
_cell.length_c   1.000
_cell.angle_alpha   90.00
_cell.angle_beta   90.00
_cell.angle_gamma   90.00
#
_symmetry.space_group_name_H-M   'P 1'
#
loop_
_entity.id
_entity.type
_entity.pdbx_description
1 polymer ?
#
loop_
_entity_poly.entity_id
_entity_poly.type
_entity_poly.pdbx_seq_one_letter_code
_entity_poly.pdbx_strand_id
1 'polypeptide(L)'
;MNYLSERARSLRHIQSAVIAILLLVSLSACAAPSSPQANGSAPGSRPTSTPRPARPTAFPTPNLPMATPYATPQPQSGIYADAEIGFRVDYPFYWNRSSNAVPGTQVQLANQPDNAFVLILRSPITAGQPFDTAAEQLHGQIGEWLGELETVSGAATTTAEGVAAWRSEHSRDYQEYGITVKAEILSVVHGKQLISLAAYGQEQDLDGERATIDSIFASLKLFEPQIYGVPRSEAFIYAEGEASSLQAYDPATGAGDRLVFSGLVSLDPQLAIRPELAESWAVSADGTVYTFYLRYDARFHDGRLISAADVIYSWERAAAPETASEVVLTYLGDIQGMAERHAGSAETISGLQAIDDHTLQVTLNGPRPYFLMKLTVGPAMVVDRANVAMGKAWYRSPNGSGPYRLLRWEPGRVKVYERSAGFYGPEPAVRYLIARLDLSYSGLYQYTLDELDQLTLPEGQAALVRNEYSDLSGQLRDVPRMCTAFVSFDTSKPPFDDPKVRQAFALAVDQQLYQARTLQGTNIPAHGLFPPAMPGYRADFPGLAYNPDLARQRLADSSYGGGEPLPPITLTSSGYGFWVEPGVGVLVQMWQKTLGATIKIEQLDPASFTDTVQGRERGNLFFWEWCADYPDPENFADALFHSQAQQNIGRYHNADVDGLLEQARSQPDLAQRLALYHQAETMIVDDAAAIFLNHRVDTMLVAPRVEGSLGSPIGLPLERYISLKEAP
;
A
#
# COMPACT_ATOMS: atom_id res chain seq x y z
N MET A 1 2.82 20.45 -34.66
CA MET A 1 1.53 19.76 -35.00
C MET A 1 1.70 18.65 -36.02
N ASN A 2 2.73 18.58 -36.85
CA ASN A 2 2.88 17.48 -37.85
C ASN A 2 3.54 16.19 -37.33
N TYR A 3 4.20 16.22 -36.18
CA TYR A 3 4.91 15.04 -35.64
C TYR A 3 4.02 14.11 -34.83
N LEU A 4 2.90 14.60 -34.30
CA LEU A 4 1.92 13.81 -33.55
C LEU A 4 0.93 13.09 -34.49
N SER A 5 0.70 13.59 -35.69
CA SER A 5 -0.18 12.95 -36.68
C SER A 5 0.44 11.71 -37.33
N GLU A 6 1.76 11.65 -37.47
CA GLU A 6 2.46 10.48 -38.05
C GLU A 6 2.60 9.32 -37.03
N ARG A 7 2.79 9.63 -35.74
CA ARG A 7 2.80 8.59 -34.69
C ARG A 7 1.42 7.94 -34.47
N ALA A 8 0.35 8.72 -34.58
CA ALA A 8 -1.01 8.19 -34.51
C ALA A 8 -1.36 7.26 -35.67
N ARG A 9 -0.83 7.52 -36.88
CA ARG A 9 -0.98 6.62 -38.04
C ARG A 9 -0.15 5.35 -37.91
N SER A 10 1.06 5.41 -37.38
CA SER A 10 1.92 4.24 -37.13
C SER A 10 1.35 3.29 -36.08
N LEU A 11 0.74 3.82 -35.01
CA LEU A 11 0.06 3.01 -33.98
C LEU A 11 -1.19 2.32 -34.51
N ARG A 12 -1.96 2.95 -35.41
CA ARG A 12 -3.13 2.32 -36.04
C ARG A 12 -2.75 1.14 -36.96
N HIS A 13 -1.63 1.20 -37.66
CA HIS A 13 -1.15 0.06 -38.50
C HIS A 13 -0.64 -1.12 -37.65
N ILE A 14 -0.09 -0.87 -36.48
CA ILE A 14 0.34 -1.94 -35.55
C ILE A 14 -0.87 -2.63 -34.91
N GLN A 15 -1.91 -1.89 -34.55
CA GLN A 15 -3.16 -2.46 -33.99
C GLN A 15 -3.91 -3.30 -35.03
N SER A 16 -4.00 -2.84 -36.30
CA SER A 16 -4.62 -3.62 -37.39
C SER A 16 -3.86 -4.91 -37.72
N ALA A 17 -2.52 -4.93 -37.60
CA ALA A 17 -1.72 -6.12 -37.80
C ALA A 17 -1.87 -7.14 -36.65
N VAL A 18 -2.06 -6.70 -35.43
CA VAL A 18 -2.28 -7.58 -34.26
C VAL A 18 -3.66 -8.24 -34.32
N ILE A 19 -4.69 -7.53 -34.79
CA ILE A 19 -6.05 -8.09 -34.96
C ILE A 19 -6.06 -9.12 -36.11
N ALA A 20 -5.36 -8.88 -37.18
CA ALA A 20 -5.23 -9.84 -38.29
C ALA A 20 -4.46 -11.12 -37.91
N ILE A 21 -3.47 -11.03 -37.02
CA ILE A 21 -2.72 -12.19 -36.50
C ILE A 21 -3.58 -13.00 -35.50
N LEU A 22 -4.43 -12.36 -34.69
CA LEU A 22 -5.33 -13.04 -33.78
C LEU A 22 -6.47 -13.78 -34.48
N LEU A 23 -6.92 -13.31 -35.65
CA LEU A 23 -7.91 -14.00 -36.48
C LEU A 23 -7.31 -15.20 -37.23
N LEU A 24 -6.00 -15.23 -37.52
CA LEU A 24 -5.32 -16.35 -38.16
C LEU A 24 -4.94 -17.47 -37.17
N VAL A 25 -4.82 -17.18 -35.88
CA VAL A 25 -4.49 -18.17 -34.84
C VAL A 25 -5.71 -18.97 -34.41
N SER A 26 -6.92 -18.45 -34.58
CA SER A 26 -8.17 -19.14 -34.21
C SER A 26 -8.61 -20.23 -35.20
N LEU A 27 -7.98 -20.33 -36.40
CA LEU A 27 -8.26 -21.33 -37.42
C LEU A 27 -7.30 -22.52 -37.43
N SER A 28 -6.33 -22.60 -36.54
CA SER A 28 -5.28 -23.66 -36.57
C SER A 28 -5.25 -24.57 -35.34
N ALA A 29 -6.27 -24.59 -34.49
CA ALA A 29 -6.32 -25.39 -33.25
C ALA A 29 -7.20 -26.64 -33.37
N CYS A 30 -6.97 -27.47 -34.37
CA CYS A 30 -7.49 -28.84 -34.44
C CYS A 30 -6.41 -29.79 -34.95
N ALA A 31 -5.38 -30.10 -34.15
CA ALA A 31 -4.58 -31.32 -34.24
C ALA A 31 -3.78 -31.50 -32.95
N ALA A 32 -4.14 -32.49 -32.13
CA ALA A 32 -3.37 -32.91 -30.99
C ALA A 32 -2.17 -33.78 -31.41
N PRO A 33 -0.97 -33.56 -30.85
CA PRO A 33 0.10 -34.54 -30.96
C PRO A 33 0.16 -35.44 -29.72
N SER A 34 0.29 -36.74 -30.00
CA SER A 34 0.56 -37.85 -29.11
C SER A 34 1.88 -37.71 -28.33
N SER A 35 1.87 -38.10 -27.07
CA SER A 35 3.02 -38.20 -26.19
C SER A 35 3.98 -39.31 -26.56
N PRO A 36 5.29 -39.16 -26.39
CA PRO A 36 6.25 -40.27 -26.46
C PRO A 36 6.43 -40.97 -25.13
N GLN A 37 6.39 -42.30 -25.19
CA GLN A 37 6.79 -43.20 -24.11
C GLN A 37 8.30 -43.08 -23.83
N ALA A 38 8.68 -43.13 -22.57
CA ALA A 38 10.04 -43.39 -22.14
C ALA A 38 10.14 -44.75 -21.46
N ASN A 39 11.01 -45.60 -21.97
CA ASN A 39 11.37 -46.93 -21.51
C ASN A 39 12.38 -46.89 -20.33
N GLY A 40 12.17 -47.77 -19.36
CA GLY A 40 13.15 -48.76 -18.87
C GLY A 40 14.03 -48.40 -17.69
N SER A 41 13.77 -49.00 -16.57
CA SER A 41 14.58 -50.06 -15.92
C SER A 41 14.26 -50.21 -14.43
N ALA A 42 13.95 -51.44 -14.02
CA ALA A 42 13.78 -51.92 -12.64
C ALA A 42 15.15 -52.45 -12.13
N PRO A 43 15.28 -53.06 -10.88
CA PRO A 43 14.34 -53.25 -9.79
C PRO A 43 14.92 -53.04 -8.38
N GLY A 44 14.08 -52.94 -7.36
CA GLY A 44 14.51 -52.97 -5.96
C GLY A 44 13.36 -53.20 -4.97
N SER A 45 13.22 -54.45 -4.54
CA SER A 45 12.65 -55.03 -3.30
C SER A 45 11.45 -54.40 -2.57
N ARG A 46 10.37 -55.15 -2.53
CA ARG A 46 9.20 -55.03 -1.66
C ARG A 46 9.52 -55.43 -0.19
N PRO A 47 8.89 -54.80 0.77
CA PRO A 47 8.55 -55.49 2.04
C PRO A 47 7.09 -55.95 2.05
N THR A 48 6.92 -57.09 2.73
CA THR A 48 5.80 -57.96 2.89
C THR A 48 4.54 -57.33 3.51
N SER A 49 3.38 -57.70 2.94
CA SER A 49 2.04 -57.38 3.40
C SER A 49 1.60 -58.23 4.60
N THR A 50 1.06 -57.58 5.64
CA THR A 50 0.24 -58.20 6.68
C THR A 50 -1.23 -58.33 6.23
N PRO A 51 -1.95 -59.41 6.59
CA PRO A 51 -3.30 -59.64 6.07
C PRO A 51 -4.37 -58.77 6.76
N ARG A 52 -5.29 -58.27 5.95
CA ARG A 52 -6.47 -57.50 6.36
C ARG A 52 -7.56 -58.44 6.89
N PRO A 53 -8.26 -58.13 7.98
CA PRO A 53 -9.37 -58.96 8.47
C PRO A 53 -10.58 -58.91 7.55
N ALA A 54 -11.32 -60.04 7.50
CA ALA A 54 -12.45 -60.31 6.63
C ALA A 54 -13.65 -59.37 6.91
N ARG A 55 -14.29 -58.95 5.83
CA ARG A 55 -15.53 -58.15 5.80
C ARG A 55 -16.71 -59.01 6.28
N PRO A 56 -17.65 -58.49 7.11
CA PRO A 56 -18.88 -59.21 7.45
C PRO A 56 -19.81 -59.30 6.23
N THR A 57 -20.50 -60.39 6.14
CA THR A 57 -21.49 -60.76 5.13
C THR A 57 -22.66 -59.78 5.09
N ALA A 58 -23.10 -59.44 3.88
CA ALA A 58 -24.18 -58.53 3.59
C ALA A 58 -25.53 -58.98 4.17
N PHE A 59 -26.26 -58.05 4.77
CA PHE A 59 -27.69 -58.22 5.08
C PHE A 59 -28.50 -58.09 3.79
N PRO A 60 -29.65 -58.82 3.66
CA PRO A 60 -30.53 -58.73 2.50
C PRO A 60 -31.21 -57.34 2.46
N THR A 61 -31.07 -56.64 1.36
CA THR A 61 -31.73 -55.38 1.05
C THR A 61 -33.23 -55.62 0.81
N PRO A 62 -34.14 -54.87 1.46
CA PRO A 62 -35.57 -54.91 1.08
C PRO A 62 -35.73 -54.29 -0.30
N ASN A 63 -36.48 -54.94 -1.19
CA ASN A 63 -36.95 -54.39 -2.44
C ASN A 63 -37.94 -53.24 -2.17
N LEU A 64 -37.41 -51.99 -2.11
CA LEU A 64 -38.24 -50.80 -2.21
C LEU A 64 -38.41 -50.47 -3.69
N PRO A 65 -39.63 -50.10 -4.15
CA PRO A 65 -39.83 -49.65 -5.52
C PRO A 65 -38.94 -48.45 -5.80
N MET A 66 -38.17 -48.48 -6.91
CA MET A 66 -37.39 -47.33 -7.37
C MET A 66 -38.32 -46.13 -7.51
N ALA A 67 -38.12 -45.15 -6.64
CA ALA A 67 -38.68 -43.83 -6.85
C ALA A 67 -38.14 -43.32 -8.18
N THR A 68 -39.02 -42.99 -9.12
CA THR A 68 -38.69 -42.26 -10.33
C THR A 68 -37.90 -41.02 -9.88
N PRO A 69 -36.71 -40.74 -10.46
CA PRO A 69 -36.01 -39.53 -10.14
C PRO A 69 -36.93 -38.35 -10.43
N TYR A 70 -37.33 -37.63 -9.40
CA TYR A 70 -37.89 -36.27 -9.61
C TYR A 70 -36.84 -35.50 -10.39
N ALA A 71 -37.12 -35.21 -11.66
CA ALA A 71 -36.34 -34.26 -12.42
C ALA A 71 -36.34 -32.95 -11.62
N THR A 72 -35.20 -32.60 -11.06
CA THR A 72 -34.99 -31.28 -10.45
C THR A 72 -35.39 -30.29 -11.54
N PRO A 73 -36.36 -29.37 -11.32
CA PRO A 73 -36.71 -28.40 -12.33
C PRO A 73 -35.42 -27.63 -12.69
N GLN A 74 -35.00 -27.76 -13.94
CA GLN A 74 -33.88 -26.94 -14.44
C GLN A 74 -34.33 -25.49 -14.31
N PRO A 75 -33.48 -24.58 -13.76
CA PRO A 75 -33.84 -23.18 -13.68
C PRO A 75 -34.15 -22.69 -15.11
N GLN A 76 -35.31 -22.08 -15.30
CA GLN A 76 -35.74 -21.56 -16.61
C GLN A 76 -34.88 -20.38 -17.07
N SER A 77 -34.08 -19.76 -16.17
CA SER A 77 -33.19 -18.66 -16.45
C SER A 77 -31.86 -18.84 -15.73
N GLY A 78 -30.75 -18.46 -16.39
CA GLY A 78 -29.46 -18.18 -15.77
C GLY A 78 -29.47 -16.80 -15.13
N ILE A 79 -28.58 -16.57 -14.19
CA ILE A 79 -28.40 -15.24 -13.55
C ILE A 79 -26.92 -14.88 -13.68
N TYR A 80 -26.66 -13.68 -14.17
CA TYR A 80 -25.38 -13.00 -13.98
C TYR A 80 -25.59 -11.87 -13.00
N ALA A 81 -24.90 -11.91 -11.87
CA ALA A 81 -24.92 -10.85 -10.88
C ALA A 81 -23.49 -10.54 -10.45
N ASP A 82 -23.20 -9.27 -10.35
CA ASP A 82 -21.95 -8.77 -9.77
C ASP A 82 -22.32 -7.93 -8.54
N ALA A 83 -22.04 -8.52 -7.38
CA ALA A 83 -22.36 -7.88 -6.11
C ALA A 83 -21.45 -6.69 -5.82
N GLU A 84 -20.18 -6.72 -6.29
CA GLU A 84 -19.23 -5.63 -6.06
C GLU A 84 -19.54 -4.40 -6.91
N ILE A 85 -20.07 -4.61 -8.12
CA ILE A 85 -20.55 -3.51 -8.99
C ILE A 85 -21.98 -3.11 -8.64
N GLY A 86 -22.80 -4.05 -8.18
CA GLY A 86 -24.18 -3.80 -7.75
C GLY A 86 -25.22 -3.90 -8.87
N PHE A 87 -25.09 -4.91 -9.73
CA PHE A 87 -26.12 -5.16 -10.76
C PHE A 87 -26.38 -6.66 -10.97
N ARG A 88 -27.52 -6.94 -11.58
CA ARG A 88 -27.95 -8.29 -11.95
C ARG A 88 -28.64 -8.27 -13.31
N VAL A 89 -28.40 -9.30 -14.11
CA VAL A 89 -29.07 -9.57 -15.39
C VAL A 89 -29.50 -11.05 -15.42
N ASP A 90 -30.76 -11.29 -15.80
CA ASP A 90 -31.27 -12.63 -16.01
C ASP A 90 -31.19 -12.95 -17.52
N TYR A 91 -30.82 -14.21 -17.86
CA TYR A 91 -30.68 -14.65 -19.25
C TYR A 91 -31.15 -16.10 -19.36
N PRO A 92 -31.51 -16.60 -20.57
CA PRO A 92 -31.93 -17.99 -20.73
C PRO A 92 -30.84 -18.97 -20.30
N PHE A 93 -31.22 -20.05 -19.62
CA PHE A 93 -30.26 -21.05 -19.09
C PHE A 93 -29.43 -21.75 -20.19
N TYR A 94 -29.91 -21.74 -21.45
CA TYR A 94 -29.24 -22.32 -22.60
C TYR A 94 -28.27 -21.35 -23.30
N TRP A 95 -28.16 -20.11 -22.84
CA TRP A 95 -27.13 -19.19 -23.29
C TRP A 95 -25.83 -19.46 -22.53
N ASN A 96 -24.71 -19.45 -23.25
CA ASN A 96 -23.39 -19.69 -22.67
C ASN A 96 -22.74 -18.41 -22.19
N ARG A 97 -21.88 -18.53 -21.17
CA ARG A 97 -21.04 -17.43 -20.71
C ARG A 97 -19.62 -17.60 -21.25
N SER A 98 -19.01 -16.49 -21.66
CA SER A 98 -17.62 -16.44 -22.05
C SER A 98 -17.00 -15.09 -21.73
N SER A 99 -15.69 -14.92 -21.90
CA SER A 99 -15.00 -13.64 -21.90
C SER A 99 -14.99 -13.05 -23.31
N ASN A 100 -14.83 -11.72 -23.38
CA ASN A 100 -14.65 -11.01 -24.66
C ASN A 100 -13.52 -9.99 -24.52
N ALA A 101 -12.85 -9.67 -25.63
CA ALA A 101 -11.74 -8.73 -25.68
C ALA A 101 -12.17 -7.25 -25.76
N VAL A 102 -13.44 -6.95 -25.93
CA VAL A 102 -13.96 -5.57 -25.91
C VAL A 102 -13.69 -4.94 -24.56
N PRO A 103 -13.03 -3.78 -24.51
CA PRO A 103 -12.69 -3.13 -23.24
C PRO A 103 -13.89 -2.90 -22.33
N GLY A 104 -13.71 -3.16 -21.03
CA GLY A 104 -14.79 -3.02 -20.04
C GLY A 104 -15.75 -4.20 -19.94
N THR A 105 -15.63 -5.24 -20.81
CA THR A 105 -16.51 -6.42 -20.77
C THR A 105 -16.33 -7.19 -19.47
N GLN A 106 -17.44 -7.40 -18.77
CA GLN A 106 -17.53 -8.23 -17.58
C GLN A 106 -17.86 -9.68 -17.95
N VAL A 107 -18.76 -9.86 -18.89
CA VAL A 107 -19.16 -11.16 -19.43
C VAL A 107 -19.75 -11.01 -20.82
N GLN A 108 -19.59 -12.02 -21.66
CA GLN A 108 -20.34 -12.24 -22.89
C GLN A 108 -21.33 -13.39 -22.67
N LEU A 109 -22.58 -13.13 -23.03
CA LEU A 109 -23.62 -14.15 -23.16
C LEU A 109 -23.78 -14.47 -24.64
N ALA A 110 -23.88 -15.74 -25.00
CA ALA A 110 -24.04 -16.18 -26.38
C ALA A 110 -25.18 -17.21 -26.47
N ASN A 111 -26.05 -17.08 -27.49
CA ASN A 111 -27.06 -18.09 -27.79
C ASN A 111 -26.41 -19.39 -28.35
N GLN A 112 -27.18 -20.43 -28.51
CA GLN A 112 -26.80 -21.57 -29.33
C GLN A 112 -27.54 -21.43 -30.67
N PRO A 113 -26.85 -21.17 -31.77
CA PRO A 113 -25.52 -21.66 -32.24
C PRO A 113 -24.35 -20.64 -32.20
N ASP A 114 -24.27 -19.75 -31.24
CA ASP A 114 -23.18 -18.76 -31.13
C ASP A 114 -23.17 -17.73 -32.27
N ASN A 115 -24.32 -17.17 -32.59
CA ASN A 115 -24.48 -16.16 -33.65
C ASN A 115 -25.17 -14.87 -33.18
N ALA A 116 -25.74 -14.85 -31.97
CA ALA A 116 -26.23 -13.66 -31.28
C ALA A 116 -25.59 -13.55 -29.89
N PHE A 117 -25.08 -12.37 -29.56
CA PHE A 117 -24.31 -12.13 -28.35
C PHE A 117 -24.85 -10.95 -27.58
N VAL A 118 -24.74 -10.98 -26.24
CA VAL A 118 -24.94 -9.82 -25.37
C VAL A 118 -23.70 -9.64 -24.51
N LEU A 119 -22.99 -8.52 -24.68
CA LEU A 119 -21.91 -8.09 -23.79
C LEU A 119 -22.51 -7.32 -22.63
N ILE A 120 -22.00 -7.56 -21.44
CA ILE A 120 -22.21 -6.74 -20.26
C ILE A 120 -20.92 -6.02 -19.98
N LEU A 121 -20.94 -4.69 -20.05
CA LEU A 121 -19.76 -3.84 -19.95
C LEU A 121 -19.94 -2.83 -18.82
N ARG A 122 -18.80 -2.35 -18.29
CA ARG A 122 -18.75 -1.16 -17.45
C ARG A 122 -17.72 -0.16 -17.96
N SER A 123 -18.01 1.12 -17.78
CA SER A 123 -17.11 2.22 -18.15
C SER A 123 -17.25 3.37 -17.17
N PRO A 124 -16.13 4.06 -16.81
CA PRO A 124 -16.22 5.26 -15.97
C PRO A 124 -16.94 6.40 -16.71
N ILE A 125 -17.58 7.27 -15.94
CA ILE A 125 -18.13 8.55 -16.42
C ILE A 125 -17.17 9.65 -16.00
N THR A 126 -16.79 10.52 -16.94
CA THR A 126 -16.00 11.71 -16.61
C THR A 126 -16.80 12.66 -15.72
N ALA A 127 -16.20 13.18 -14.65
CA ALA A 127 -16.87 14.05 -13.71
C ALA A 127 -17.46 15.29 -14.42
N GLY A 128 -18.75 15.56 -14.18
CA GLY A 128 -19.47 16.67 -14.79
C GLY A 128 -19.95 16.43 -16.23
N GLN A 129 -19.68 15.28 -16.82
CA GLN A 129 -20.20 14.90 -18.13
C GLN A 129 -21.67 14.51 -18.02
N PRO A 130 -22.59 15.07 -18.84
CA PRO A 130 -23.96 14.64 -18.88
C PRO A 130 -24.07 13.16 -19.27
N PHE A 131 -25.04 12.46 -18.69
CA PHE A 131 -25.24 11.03 -18.89
C PHE A 131 -25.44 10.65 -20.36
N ASP A 132 -26.33 11.38 -21.06
CA ASP A 132 -26.62 11.17 -22.47
C ASP A 132 -25.37 11.30 -23.35
N THR A 133 -24.55 12.34 -23.11
CA THR A 133 -23.29 12.54 -23.81
C THR A 133 -22.28 11.41 -23.52
N ALA A 134 -22.18 10.98 -22.27
CA ALA A 134 -21.27 9.89 -21.89
C ALA A 134 -21.72 8.56 -22.52
N ALA A 135 -23.02 8.27 -22.50
CA ALA A 135 -23.58 7.07 -23.08
C ALA A 135 -23.43 7.06 -24.62
N GLU A 136 -23.72 8.19 -25.30
CA GLU A 136 -23.55 8.31 -26.74
C GLU A 136 -22.10 8.08 -27.18
N GLN A 137 -21.14 8.68 -26.49
CA GLN A 137 -19.70 8.48 -26.78
C GLN A 137 -19.29 7.03 -26.58
N LEU A 138 -19.69 6.42 -25.46
CA LEU A 138 -19.36 5.01 -25.18
C LEU A 138 -19.99 4.08 -26.22
N HIS A 139 -21.26 4.32 -26.61
CA HIS A 139 -21.93 3.50 -27.61
C HIS A 139 -21.25 3.58 -28.97
N GLY A 140 -20.80 4.79 -29.39
CA GLY A 140 -19.96 4.93 -30.60
C GLY A 140 -18.69 4.13 -30.53
N GLN A 141 -17.97 4.17 -29.41
CA GLN A 141 -16.75 3.36 -29.19
C GLN A 141 -17.04 1.86 -29.21
N ILE A 142 -18.11 1.41 -28.56
CA ILE A 142 -18.52 -0.01 -28.61
C ILE A 142 -18.82 -0.42 -30.05
N GLY A 143 -19.51 0.41 -30.83
CA GLY A 143 -19.75 0.18 -32.27
C GLY A 143 -18.45 0.03 -33.06
N GLU A 144 -17.47 0.90 -32.83
CA GLU A 144 -16.14 0.78 -33.43
C GLU A 144 -15.44 -0.55 -33.04
N TRP A 145 -15.49 -0.96 -31.79
CA TRP A 145 -14.87 -2.20 -31.33
C TRP A 145 -15.55 -3.47 -31.87
N LEU A 146 -16.87 -3.40 -32.13
CA LEU A 146 -17.67 -4.52 -32.64
C LEU A 146 -17.60 -4.67 -34.18
N GLY A 147 -16.82 -3.87 -34.89
CA GLY A 147 -16.62 -3.99 -36.33
C GLY A 147 -16.80 -2.68 -37.06
N GLU A 148 -16.45 -1.54 -36.48
CA GLU A 148 -16.60 -0.21 -37.08
C GLU A 148 -18.07 0.08 -37.48
N LEU A 149 -19.02 -0.28 -36.59
CA LEU A 149 -20.43 -0.06 -36.84
C LEU A 149 -20.78 1.44 -36.74
N GLU A 150 -21.57 1.94 -37.67
CA GLU A 150 -22.05 3.32 -37.68
C GLU A 150 -23.32 3.47 -36.83
N THR A 151 -23.44 4.59 -36.10
CA THR A 151 -24.64 4.89 -35.31
C THR A 151 -25.81 5.17 -36.23
N VAL A 152 -26.91 4.41 -36.10
CA VAL A 152 -28.15 4.57 -36.82
C VAL A 152 -29.12 5.47 -36.05
N SER A 153 -29.25 5.21 -34.75
CA SER A 153 -30.12 5.95 -33.87
C SER A 153 -29.62 5.95 -32.44
N GLY A 154 -30.04 6.93 -31.62
CA GLY A 154 -29.80 6.99 -30.20
C GLY A 154 -30.81 7.90 -29.51
N ALA A 155 -31.33 7.47 -28.35
CA ALA A 155 -32.30 8.21 -27.59
C ALA A 155 -32.31 7.86 -26.09
N ALA A 156 -32.71 8.85 -25.30
CA ALA A 156 -33.02 8.64 -23.89
C ALA A 156 -34.24 7.72 -23.73
N THR A 157 -34.19 6.82 -22.77
CA THR A 157 -35.24 5.86 -22.45
C THR A 157 -35.26 5.56 -20.96
N THR A 158 -36.00 4.57 -20.52
CA THR A 158 -35.99 4.06 -19.15
C THR A 158 -35.91 2.53 -19.17
N THR A 159 -35.28 1.95 -18.14
CA THR A 159 -35.35 0.51 -17.92
C THR A 159 -36.76 0.08 -17.47
N ALA A 160 -36.97 -1.24 -17.38
CA ALA A 160 -38.22 -1.79 -16.85
C ALA A 160 -38.52 -1.35 -15.40
N GLU A 161 -37.47 -1.03 -14.62
CA GLU A 161 -37.59 -0.51 -13.25
C GLU A 161 -37.68 1.04 -13.18
N GLY A 162 -37.78 1.72 -14.33
CA GLY A 162 -37.90 3.17 -14.39
C GLY A 162 -36.59 3.96 -14.24
N VAL A 163 -35.43 3.28 -14.27
CA VAL A 163 -34.13 3.94 -14.24
C VAL A 163 -33.85 4.62 -15.57
N ALA A 164 -33.39 5.87 -15.55
CA ALA A 164 -32.98 6.59 -16.76
C ALA A 164 -31.89 5.80 -17.52
N ALA A 165 -32.11 5.62 -18.80
CA ALA A 165 -31.24 4.85 -19.68
C ALA A 165 -31.03 5.56 -21.01
N TRP A 166 -29.97 5.20 -21.71
CA TRP A 166 -29.73 5.60 -23.10
C TRP A 166 -29.69 4.34 -23.96
N ARG A 167 -30.44 4.31 -25.07
CA ARG A 167 -30.48 3.20 -26.03
C ARG A 167 -30.05 3.67 -27.39
N SER A 168 -29.20 2.90 -28.09
CA SER A 168 -28.83 3.21 -29.47
C SER A 168 -28.72 1.94 -30.32
N GLU A 169 -28.84 2.16 -31.61
CA GLU A 169 -28.63 1.15 -32.65
C GLU A 169 -27.47 1.54 -33.52
N HIS A 170 -26.66 0.55 -33.88
CA HIS A 170 -25.48 0.65 -34.75
C HIS A 170 -25.56 -0.42 -35.82
N SER A 171 -25.11 -0.13 -37.05
CA SER A 171 -25.08 -1.13 -38.09
C SER A 171 -23.98 -0.87 -39.12
N ARG A 172 -23.61 -1.92 -39.84
CA ARG A 172 -22.72 -1.86 -41.01
C ARG A 172 -23.05 -2.96 -41.98
N ASP A 173 -23.16 -2.56 -43.27
CA ASP A 173 -23.35 -3.47 -44.40
C ASP A 173 -21.99 -3.92 -44.94
N TYR A 174 -21.71 -5.20 -44.82
CA TYR A 174 -20.53 -5.83 -45.43
C TYR A 174 -20.89 -6.39 -46.79
N GLN A 175 -20.88 -5.53 -47.83
CA GLN A 175 -21.33 -5.86 -49.18
C GLN A 175 -20.60 -7.04 -49.82
N GLU A 176 -19.30 -7.20 -49.47
CA GLU A 176 -18.49 -8.33 -49.96
C GLU A 176 -19.01 -9.70 -49.52
N TYR A 177 -19.68 -9.72 -48.35
CA TYR A 177 -20.21 -10.96 -47.74
C TYR A 177 -21.74 -11.04 -47.80
N GLY A 178 -22.41 -9.97 -48.23
CA GLY A 178 -23.88 -9.88 -48.31
C GLY A 178 -24.53 -9.97 -46.92
N ILE A 179 -23.89 -9.46 -45.88
CA ILE A 179 -24.38 -9.47 -44.51
C ILE A 179 -24.45 -8.05 -43.91
N THR A 180 -25.43 -7.83 -43.08
CA THR A 180 -25.54 -6.63 -42.23
C THR A 180 -25.25 -7.07 -40.80
N VAL A 181 -24.29 -6.45 -40.15
CA VAL A 181 -24.03 -6.61 -38.70
C VAL A 181 -24.68 -5.47 -37.96
N LYS A 182 -25.38 -5.79 -36.89
CA LYS A 182 -26.05 -4.81 -36.01
C LYS A 182 -25.56 -4.94 -34.60
N ALA A 183 -25.61 -3.83 -33.85
CA ALA A 183 -25.55 -3.80 -32.42
C ALA A 183 -26.62 -2.90 -31.84
N GLU A 184 -27.19 -3.32 -30.74
CA GLU A 184 -28.13 -2.55 -29.93
C GLU A 184 -27.59 -2.42 -28.52
N ILE A 185 -27.48 -1.20 -28.02
CA ILE A 185 -26.79 -0.92 -26.76
C ILE A 185 -27.72 -0.17 -25.82
N LEU A 186 -27.83 -0.62 -24.59
CA LEU A 186 -28.55 0.02 -23.49
C LEU A 186 -27.55 0.35 -22.38
N SER A 187 -27.51 1.60 -21.93
CA SER A 187 -26.67 1.98 -20.79
C SER A 187 -27.48 2.67 -19.69
N VAL A 188 -27.09 2.43 -18.46
CA VAL A 188 -27.61 3.10 -17.26
C VAL A 188 -26.44 3.61 -16.42
N VAL A 189 -26.69 4.66 -15.62
CA VAL A 189 -25.71 5.12 -14.62
C VAL A 189 -25.87 4.32 -13.35
N HIS A 190 -24.73 3.86 -12.80
CA HIS A 190 -24.67 3.28 -11.47
C HIS A 190 -23.41 3.79 -10.74
N GLY A 191 -23.59 4.68 -9.76
CA GLY A 191 -22.49 5.45 -9.18
C GLY A 191 -21.80 6.35 -10.21
N LYS A 192 -20.48 6.22 -10.36
CA LYS A 192 -19.68 6.97 -11.36
C LYS A 192 -19.38 6.17 -12.63
N GLN A 193 -20.16 5.16 -12.92
CA GLN A 193 -19.94 4.28 -14.06
C GLN A 193 -21.22 4.05 -14.87
N LEU A 194 -21.02 3.73 -16.15
CA LEU A 194 -22.04 3.20 -17.02
C LEU A 194 -22.02 1.68 -16.96
N ILE A 195 -23.17 1.08 -16.72
CA ILE A 195 -23.42 -0.34 -16.95
C ILE A 195 -24.14 -0.45 -18.30
N SER A 196 -23.52 -1.16 -19.23
CA SER A 196 -24.02 -1.27 -20.61
C SER A 196 -24.27 -2.73 -20.98
N LEU A 197 -25.40 -2.96 -21.62
CA LEU A 197 -25.75 -4.20 -22.28
C LEU A 197 -25.68 -3.96 -23.80
N ALA A 198 -24.82 -4.68 -24.51
CA ALA A 198 -24.67 -4.53 -25.96
C ALA A 198 -24.98 -5.86 -26.66
N ALA A 199 -26.14 -5.95 -27.28
CA ALA A 199 -26.49 -7.08 -28.13
C ALA A 199 -25.89 -6.86 -29.53
N TYR A 200 -25.20 -7.87 -30.09
CA TYR A 200 -24.62 -7.77 -31.43
C TYR A 200 -24.62 -9.11 -32.18
N GLY A 201 -24.63 -9.05 -33.51
CA GLY A 201 -24.64 -10.19 -34.41
C GLY A 201 -25.05 -9.81 -35.81
N GLN A 202 -25.30 -10.81 -36.68
CA GLN A 202 -25.95 -10.52 -37.97
C GLN A 202 -27.41 -10.10 -37.75
N GLU A 203 -27.92 -9.19 -38.58
CA GLU A 203 -29.27 -8.66 -38.44
C GLU A 203 -30.34 -9.74 -38.30
N GLN A 204 -30.31 -10.74 -39.18
CA GLN A 204 -31.28 -11.86 -39.16
C GLN A 204 -31.20 -12.70 -37.86
N ASP A 205 -30.04 -12.86 -37.28
CA ASP A 205 -29.84 -13.61 -36.06
C ASP A 205 -30.34 -12.85 -34.83
N LEU A 206 -30.07 -11.52 -34.80
CA LEU A 206 -30.61 -10.66 -33.75
C LEU A 206 -32.13 -10.56 -33.80
N ASP A 207 -32.70 -10.48 -35.02
CA ASP A 207 -34.15 -10.44 -35.19
C ASP A 207 -34.83 -11.76 -34.77
N GLY A 208 -34.15 -12.90 -35.01
CA GLY A 208 -34.55 -14.21 -34.49
C GLY A 208 -34.57 -14.33 -32.98
N GLU A 209 -33.67 -13.65 -32.30
CA GLU A 209 -33.51 -13.62 -30.82
C GLU A 209 -34.11 -12.35 -30.19
N ARG A 210 -34.82 -11.51 -30.93
CA ARG A 210 -35.33 -10.20 -30.46
C ARG A 210 -36.01 -10.29 -29.10
N ALA A 211 -37.00 -11.19 -28.94
CA ALA A 211 -37.74 -11.34 -27.68
C ALA A 211 -36.84 -11.76 -26.50
N THR A 212 -35.82 -12.57 -26.77
CA THR A 212 -34.84 -12.99 -25.77
C THR A 212 -33.95 -11.84 -25.36
N ILE A 213 -33.42 -11.08 -26.32
CA ILE A 213 -32.57 -9.91 -26.09
C ILE A 213 -33.34 -8.84 -25.31
N ASP A 214 -34.56 -8.53 -25.69
CA ASP A 214 -35.44 -7.58 -24.99
C ASP A 214 -35.70 -8.05 -23.53
N SER A 215 -35.90 -9.35 -23.32
CA SER A 215 -36.05 -9.94 -21.99
C SER A 215 -34.79 -9.79 -21.14
N ILE A 216 -33.60 -10.01 -21.73
CA ILE A 216 -32.28 -9.81 -21.06
C ILE A 216 -32.16 -8.34 -20.65
N PHE A 217 -32.40 -7.38 -21.56
CA PHE A 217 -32.29 -5.96 -21.29
C PHE A 217 -33.30 -5.51 -20.21
N ALA A 218 -34.54 -6.01 -20.28
CA ALA A 218 -35.59 -5.69 -19.30
C ALA A 218 -35.28 -6.27 -17.90
N SER A 219 -34.44 -7.28 -17.81
CA SER A 219 -34.06 -7.95 -16.55
C SER A 219 -32.98 -7.21 -15.75
N LEU A 220 -32.37 -6.16 -16.32
CA LEU A 220 -31.33 -5.38 -15.64
C LEU A 220 -31.86 -4.76 -14.36
N LYS A 221 -31.25 -5.13 -13.24
CA LYS A 221 -31.54 -4.60 -11.91
C LYS A 221 -30.28 -4.02 -11.30
N LEU A 222 -30.40 -2.84 -10.73
CA LEU A 222 -29.35 -2.18 -9.96
C LEU A 222 -29.65 -2.33 -8.47
N PHE A 223 -28.61 -2.54 -7.68
CA PHE A 223 -28.69 -2.57 -6.23
C PHE A 223 -27.41 -1.98 -5.64
N GLU A 224 -27.42 -1.70 -4.34
CA GLU A 224 -26.25 -1.16 -3.67
C GLU A 224 -25.06 -2.13 -3.77
N PRO A 225 -23.88 -1.67 -4.25
CA PRO A 225 -22.69 -2.50 -4.29
C PRO A 225 -22.30 -3.06 -2.92
N GLN A 226 -21.93 -4.33 -2.90
CA GLN A 226 -21.49 -5.07 -1.70
C GLN A 226 -20.02 -5.43 -1.84
N ILE A 227 -19.14 -4.55 -1.37
CA ILE A 227 -17.69 -4.74 -1.51
C ILE A 227 -17.21 -5.67 -0.39
N TYR A 228 -16.73 -6.85 -0.74
CA TYR A 228 -16.37 -7.92 0.22
C TYR A 228 -17.48 -8.24 1.23
N GLY A 229 -18.75 -8.04 0.84
CA GLY A 229 -19.92 -8.35 1.66
C GLY A 229 -20.37 -7.23 2.59
N VAL A 230 -19.82 -6.02 2.45
CA VAL A 230 -20.27 -4.83 3.18
C VAL A 230 -20.81 -3.77 2.23
N PRO A 231 -21.85 -2.99 2.63
CA PRO A 231 -22.45 -1.94 1.78
C PRO A 231 -21.41 -0.87 1.43
N ARG A 232 -21.37 -0.48 0.14
CA ARG A 232 -20.45 0.56 -0.36
C ARG A 232 -20.66 1.92 0.33
N SER A 233 -21.90 2.24 0.67
CA SER A 233 -22.25 3.49 1.35
C SER A 233 -21.67 3.59 2.75
N GLU A 234 -21.49 2.45 3.45
CA GLU A 234 -20.97 2.38 4.82
C GLU A 234 -19.43 2.15 4.86
N ALA A 235 -18.79 1.96 3.70
CA ALA A 235 -17.38 1.59 3.61
C ALA A 235 -16.50 2.73 3.08
N PHE A 236 -15.36 2.96 3.75
CA PHE A 236 -14.23 3.70 3.22
C PHE A 236 -13.20 2.71 2.65
N ILE A 237 -12.86 2.87 1.36
CA ILE A 237 -12.02 1.95 0.61
C ILE A 237 -10.74 2.65 0.18
N TYR A 238 -9.59 2.10 0.55
CA TYR A 238 -8.30 2.70 0.26
C TYR A 238 -7.27 1.67 -0.19
N ALA A 239 -6.24 2.16 -0.89
CA ALA A 239 -5.10 1.35 -1.28
C ALA A 239 -4.06 1.32 -0.16
N GLU A 240 -3.60 0.13 0.21
CA GLU A 240 -2.55 -0.09 1.21
C GLU A 240 -1.48 -1.03 0.64
N GLY A 241 -0.21 -0.75 0.94
CA GLY A 241 0.88 -1.68 0.67
C GLY A 241 0.90 -2.79 1.72
N GLU A 242 1.02 -4.05 1.28
CA GLU A 242 1.25 -5.14 2.24
C GLU A 242 2.68 -5.09 2.74
N ALA A 243 2.88 -5.28 4.04
CA ALA A 243 4.21 -5.34 4.62
C ALA A 243 5.00 -6.53 4.05
N SER A 244 6.29 -6.34 3.81
CA SER A 244 7.19 -7.36 3.24
C SER A 244 7.33 -8.60 4.14
N SER A 245 7.05 -8.46 5.43
CA SER A 245 7.07 -9.53 6.43
C SER A 245 5.76 -9.54 7.23
N LEU A 246 5.20 -10.72 7.43
CA LEU A 246 4.01 -10.90 8.29
C LEU A 246 4.29 -10.53 9.77
N GLN A 247 5.55 -10.60 10.22
CA GLN A 247 5.95 -10.17 11.56
C GLN A 247 5.77 -8.66 11.78
N ALA A 248 5.74 -7.85 10.73
CA ALA A 248 5.48 -6.42 10.83
C ALA A 248 4.08 -6.10 11.41
N TYR A 249 3.15 -7.04 11.35
CA TYR A 249 1.81 -6.91 11.93
C TYR A 249 1.73 -7.29 13.42
N ASP A 250 2.74 -7.98 13.95
CA ASP A 250 2.87 -8.17 15.41
C ASP A 250 3.44 -6.89 16.03
N PRO A 251 2.71 -6.21 16.95
CA PRO A 251 3.20 -4.99 17.58
C PRO A 251 4.59 -5.12 18.21
N ALA A 252 4.92 -6.28 18.77
CA ALA A 252 6.20 -6.49 19.44
C ALA A 252 7.41 -6.44 18.50
N THR A 253 7.24 -6.78 17.22
CA THR A 253 8.32 -6.90 16.23
C THR A 253 8.21 -5.90 15.08
N GLY A 254 7.09 -5.15 15.00
CA GLY A 254 6.82 -4.21 13.92
C GLY A 254 5.89 -3.08 14.34
N ALA A 255 5.27 -2.45 13.34
CA ALA A 255 4.38 -1.31 13.57
C ALA A 255 3.07 -1.70 14.28
N GLY A 256 2.67 -2.98 14.18
CA GLY A 256 1.33 -3.42 14.57
C GLY A 256 0.25 -2.79 13.69
N ASP A 257 -1.00 -3.02 14.04
CA ASP A 257 -2.15 -2.41 13.38
C ASP A 257 -2.83 -1.45 14.37
N ARG A 258 -2.57 -0.14 14.20
CA ARG A 258 -3.10 0.92 15.08
C ARG A 258 -4.62 1.11 14.97
N LEU A 259 -5.28 0.53 13.99
CA LEU A 259 -6.74 0.46 13.93
C LEU A 259 -7.28 -0.58 14.92
N VAL A 260 -6.49 -1.63 15.19
CA VAL A 260 -6.87 -2.80 15.97
C VAL A 260 -6.30 -2.77 17.39
N PHE A 261 -5.06 -2.30 17.55
CA PHE A 261 -4.38 -2.25 18.86
C PHE A 261 -4.27 -0.83 19.38
N SER A 262 -4.38 -0.68 20.71
CA SER A 262 -4.17 0.59 21.43
C SER A 262 -2.95 0.51 22.33
N GLY A 263 -2.28 1.67 22.50
CA GLY A 263 -1.28 1.90 23.54
C GLY A 263 -1.85 2.68 24.73
N LEU A 264 -0.99 3.07 25.68
CA LEU A 264 -1.38 3.93 26.79
C LEU A 264 -1.82 5.32 26.34
N VAL A 265 -1.14 5.83 25.31
CA VAL A 265 -1.38 7.13 24.68
C VAL A 265 -1.41 6.98 23.16
N SER A 266 -2.00 7.94 22.48
CA SER A 266 -2.05 8.01 21.02
C SER A 266 -1.69 9.41 20.53
N LEU A 267 -1.57 9.58 19.21
CA LEU A 267 -1.42 10.88 18.54
C LEU A 267 -2.72 11.26 17.83
N ASP A 268 -3.09 12.53 17.95
CA ASP A 268 -4.17 13.09 17.12
C ASP A 268 -3.66 13.49 15.71
N PRO A 269 -4.55 13.97 14.80
CA PRO A 269 -4.12 14.42 13.47
C PRO A 269 -3.12 15.59 13.47
N GLN A 270 -3.02 16.33 14.57
CA GLN A 270 -2.05 17.39 14.78
C GLN A 270 -0.76 16.92 15.46
N LEU A 271 -0.61 15.59 15.61
CA LEU A 271 0.52 14.92 16.27
C LEU A 271 0.69 15.28 17.75
N ALA A 272 -0.37 15.74 18.40
CA ALA A 272 -0.38 15.95 19.85
C ALA A 272 -0.70 14.65 20.59
N ILE A 273 0.00 14.41 21.72
CA ILE A 273 -0.28 13.27 22.61
C ILE A 273 -1.69 13.37 23.17
N ARG A 274 -2.43 12.28 23.08
CA ARG A 274 -3.78 12.12 23.64
C ARG A 274 -3.86 10.90 24.54
N PRO A 275 -4.69 10.99 25.60
CA PRO A 275 -5.09 9.81 26.37
C PRO A 275 -5.69 8.72 25.46
N GLU A 276 -5.29 7.46 25.70
CA GLU A 276 -5.86 6.29 25.00
C GLU A 276 -6.29 5.26 26.05
N LEU A 277 -5.58 4.14 26.29
CA LEU A 277 -5.87 3.22 27.40
C LEU A 277 -5.65 3.87 28.78
N ALA A 278 -4.68 4.78 28.91
CA ALA A 278 -4.56 5.65 30.07
C ALA A 278 -5.45 6.89 29.87
N GLU A 279 -6.34 7.18 30.84
CA GLU A 279 -7.13 8.43 30.84
C GLU A 279 -6.29 9.65 31.24
N SER A 280 -5.23 9.42 32.04
CA SER A 280 -4.30 10.45 32.50
C SER A 280 -2.99 9.84 32.97
N TRP A 281 -2.00 10.69 33.22
CA TRP A 281 -0.71 10.29 33.79
C TRP A 281 -0.12 11.42 34.63
N ALA A 282 0.77 11.07 35.57
CA ALA A 282 1.62 11.97 36.29
C ALA A 282 3.10 11.64 36.07
N VAL A 283 3.94 12.67 36.12
CA VAL A 283 5.39 12.53 35.98
C VAL A 283 6.06 13.08 37.22
N SER A 284 7.05 12.35 37.74
CA SER A 284 7.84 12.80 38.89
C SER A 284 8.63 14.08 38.59
N ALA A 285 9.00 14.84 39.60
CA ALA A 285 9.71 16.12 39.41
C ALA A 285 11.05 15.99 38.72
N ASP A 286 11.71 14.84 38.83
CA ASP A 286 12.98 14.53 38.15
C ASP A 286 12.77 13.91 36.74
N GLY A 287 11.51 13.73 36.33
CA GLY A 287 11.18 13.21 34.99
C GLY A 287 11.46 11.72 34.78
N THR A 288 11.72 10.95 35.85
CA THR A 288 12.14 9.54 35.74
C THR A 288 11.02 8.55 36.01
N VAL A 289 9.94 8.93 36.67
CA VAL A 289 8.81 8.05 37.02
C VAL A 289 7.53 8.57 36.42
N TYR A 290 6.88 7.73 35.63
CA TYR A 290 5.55 7.96 35.02
C TYR A 290 4.54 7.07 35.75
N THR A 291 3.44 7.66 36.22
CA THR A 291 2.29 6.93 36.79
C THR A 291 1.10 7.10 35.87
N PHE A 292 0.68 6.03 35.21
CA PHE A 292 -0.47 6.01 34.32
C PHE A 292 -1.71 5.53 35.04
N TYR A 293 -2.82 6.22 34.86
CA TYR A 293 -4.14 5.86 35.38
C TYR A 293 -4.96 5.32 34.23
N LEU A 294 -5.25 4.00 34.26
CA LEU A 294 -5.93 3.32 33.15
C LEU A 294 -7.45 3.53 33.26
N ARG A 295 -8.11 3.53 32.11
CA ARG A 295 -9.56 3.60 32.02
C ARG A 295 -10.22 2.37 32.65
N TYR A 296 -11.31 2.57 33.35
CA TYR A 296 -12.11 1.49 33.93
C TYR A 296 -13.02 0.78 32.87
N ASP A 297 -13.27 1.41 31.75
CA ASP A 297 -14.13 0.93 30.67
C ASP A 297 -13.37 0.36 29.47
N ALA A 298 -12.04 0.46 29.45
CA ALA A 298 -11.21 -0.08 28.36
C ALA A 298 -11.30 -1.62 28.30
N ARG A 299 -11.62 -2.13 27.10
CA ARG A 299 -11.83 -3.56 26.85
C ARG A 299 -11.12 -4.01 25.59
N PHE A 300 -10.75 -5.27 25.56
CA PHE A 300 -10.47 -5.96 24.33
C PHE A 300 -11.76 -6.18 23.53
N HIS A 301 -11.64 -6.50 22.24
CA HIS A 301 -12.79 -6.66 21.34
C HIS A 301 -13.73 -7.80 21.74
N ASP A 302 -13.27 -8.76 22.55
CA ASP A 302 -14.09 -9.82 23.14
C ASP A 302 -14.87 -9.38 24.40
N GLY A 303 -14.63 -8.14 24.89
CA GLY A 303 -15.29 -7.56 26.04
C GLY A 303 -14.54 -7.71 27.38
N ARG A 304 -13.40 -8.41 27.43
CA ARG A 304 -12.55 -8.51 28.64
C ARG A 304 -11.95 -7.14 28.97
N LEU A 305 -12.00 -6.76 30.24
CA LEU A 305 -11.38 -5.52 30.74
C LEU A 305 -9.85 -5.59 30.61
N ILE A 306 -9.25 -4.44 30.33
CA ILE A 306 -7.80 -4.27 30.27
C ILE A 306 -7.30 -3.77 31.62
N SER A 307 -6.18 -4.32 32.08
CA SER A 307 -5.55 -3.99 33.33
C SER A 307 -4.08 -3.61 33.16
N ALA A 308 -3.46 -3.07 34.22
CA ALA A 308 -2.02 -2.79 34.26
C ALA A 308 -1.19 -4.06 34.01
N ALA A 309 -1.68 -5.23 34.41
CA ALA A 309 -1.02 -6.50 34.15
C ALA A 309 -0.98 -6.86 32.67
N ASP A 310 -1.97 -6.43 31.86
CA ASP A 310 -1.96 -6.63 30.41
C ASP A 310 -0.89 -5.76 29.73
N VAL A 311 -0.68 -4.54 30.20
CA VAL A 311 0.39 -3.65 29.73
C VAL A 311 1.76 -4.27 30.03
N ILE A 312 1.98 -4.68 31.28
CA ILE A 312 3.23 -5.32 31.70
C ILE A 312 3.50 -6.56 30.85
N TYR A 313 2.50 -7.45 30.72
CA TYR A 313 2.63 -8.64 29.88
C TYR A 313 3.05 -8.29 28.45
N SER A 314 2.43 -7.26 27.84
CA SER A 314 2.69 -6.87 26.46
C SER A 314 4.14 -6.41 26.27
N TRP A 315 4.64 -5.59 27.17
CA TRP A 315 6.00 -5.05 27.10
C TRP A 315 7.06 -6.09 27.49
N GLU A 316 6.80 -6.95 28.49
CA GLU A 316 7.67 -8.07 28.81
C GLU A 316 7.76 -9.10 27.70
N ARG A 317 6.63 -9.35 26.99
CA ARG A 317 6.62 -10.17 25.78
C ARG A 317 7.43 -9.52 24.65
N ALA A 318 7.23 -8.21 24.40
CA ALA A 318 7.99 -7.51 23.39
C ALA A 318 9.49 -7.58 23.62
N ALA A 319 9.93 -7.49 24.89
CA ALA A 319 11.32 -7.61 25.28
C ALA A 319 11.82 -9.05 25.45
N ALA A 320 10.95 -10.06 25.39
CA ALA A 320 11.38 -11.45 25.58
C ALA A 320 12.34 -11.91 24.46
N PRO A 321 13.44 -12.63 24.80
CA PRO A 321 14.37 -13.14 23.79
C PRO A 321 13.69 -13.99 22.71
N GLU A 322 12.63 -14.72 23.08
CA GLU A 322 11.87 -15.58 22.18
C GLU A 322 11.08 -14.80 21.13
N THR A 323 10.76 -13.55 21.42
CA THR A 323 10.08 -12.63 20.49
C THR A 323 11.05 -12.14 19.42
N ALA A 324 12.35 -12.09 19.72
CA ALA A 324 13.41 -11.63 18.82
C ALA A 324 13.11 -10.24 18.21
N SER A 325 12.60 -9.31 19.04
CA SER A 325 12.27 -7.96 18.59
C SER A 325 13.54 -7.15 18.35
N GLU A 326 13.76 -6.72 17.13
CA GLU A 326 14.89 -5.85 16.76
C GLU A 326 14.64 -4.37 17.08
N VAL A 327 13.40 -4.02 17.43
CA VAL A 327 12.96 -2.62 17.60
C VAL A 327 12.60 -2.25 19.03
N VAL A 328 12.37 -3.22 19.93
CA VAL A 328 11.88 -2.94 21.29
C VAL A 328 12.80 -2.03 22.08
N LEU A 329 14.12 -2.17 21.98
CA LEU A 329 15.08 -1.32 22.67
C LEU A 329 15.10 0.12 22.15
N THR A 330 14.80 0.34 20.87
CA THR A 330 14.69 1.69 20.31
C THR A 330 13.55 2.48 20.99
N TYR A 331 12.43 1.82 21.26
CA TYR A 331 11.23 2.50 21.77
C TYR A 331 11.05 2.39 23.28
N LEU A 332 11.31 1.21 23.85
CA LEU A 332 11.08 0.94 25.27
C LEU A 332 12.38 0.77 26.08
N GLY A 333 13.55 0.87 25.43
CA GLY A 333 14.86 0.68 26.07
C GLY A 333 15.20 1.71 27.18
N ASP A 334 14.48 2.84 27.22
CA ASP A 334 14.60 3.82 28.29
C ASP A 334 14.01 3.34 29.63
N ILE A 335 13.19 2.27 29.62
CA ILE A 335 12.58 1.69 30.83
C ILE A 335 13.62 0.85 31.57
N GLN A 336 13.73 1.03 32.87
CA GLN A 336 14.67 0.31 33.73
C GLN A 336 14.43 -1.19 33.69
N GLY A 337 15.47 -1.99 33.43
CA GLY A 337 15.38 -3.45 33.31
C GLY A 337 14.93 -3.97 31.94
N MET A 338 14.65 -3.09 30.97
CA MET A 338 14.24 -3.49 29.63
C MET A 338 15.36 -4.22 28.87
N ALA A 339 16.58 -3.70 28.93
CA ALA A 339 17.74 -4.30 28.28
C ALA A 339 18.09 -5.66 28.87
N GLU A 340 17.99 -5.81 30.20
CA GLU A 340 18.23 -7.06 30.92
C GLU A 340 17.18 -8.13 30.53
N ARG A 341 15.92 -7.73 30.39
CA ARG A 341 14.86 -8.62 29.90
C ARG A 341 15.10 -9.04 28.46
N HIS A 342 15.49 -8.11 27.61
CA HIS A 342 15.78 -8.39 26.20
C HIS A 342 16.99 -9.31 26.03
N ALA A 343 18.02 -9.14 26.85
CA ALA A 343 19.21 -10.01 26.88
C ALA A 343 18.94 -11.38 27.52
N GLY A 344 17.77 -11.62 28.10
CA GLY A 344 17.42 -12.85 28.82
C GLY A 344 18.11 -12.99 30.18
N SER A 345 18.72 -11.93 30.71
CA SER A 345 19.35 -11.93 32.03
C SER A 345 18.36 -11.63 33.18
N ALA A 346 17.14 -11.20 32.84
CA ALA A 346 16.04 -11.01 33.78
C ALA A 346 14.74 -11.61 33.21
N GLU A 347 13.87 -12.14 34.09
CA GLU A 347 12.55 -12.65 33.70
C GLU A 347 11.49 -11.54 33.57
N THR A 348 11.69 -10.44 34.30
CA THR A 348 10.76 -9.31 34.39
C THR A 348 11.48 -7.98 34.14
N ILE A 349 10.72 -6.94 33.82
CA ILE A 349 11.23 -5.59 33.65
C ILE A 349 11.10 -4.84 34.97
N SER A 350 12.22 -4.55 35.64
CA SER A 350 12.24 -3.98 37.00
C SER A 350 11.60 -2.58 37.10
N GLY A 351 11.56 -1.83 36.00
CA GLY A 351 10.94 -0.51 35.93
C GLY A 351 9.42 -0.54 35.78
N LEU A 352 8.77 -1.70 35.71
CA LEU A 352 7.31 -1.82 35.57
C LEU A 352 6.67 -2.30 36.89
N GLN A 353 5.68 -1.57 37.39
CA GLN A 353 4.96 -1.95 38.58
C GLN A 353 3.47 -1.67 38.42
N ALA A 354 2.62 -2.70 38.52
CA ALA A 354 1.19 -2.53 38.75
C ALA A 354 0.98 -2.20 40.22
N ILE A 355 0.53 -0.98 40.51
CA ILE A 355 0.15 -0.55 41.86
C ILE A 355 -1.21 -1.19 42.21
N ASP A 356 -2.11 -1.19 41.26
CA ASP A 356 -3.40 -1.89 41.24
C ASP A 356 -3.79 -2.20 39.79
N ASP A 357 -4.99 -2.73 39.55
CA ASP A 357 -5.46 -3.12 38.20
C ASP A 357 -5.54 -1.93 37.23
N HIS A 358 -5.66 -0.70 37.73
CA HIS A 358 -5.82 0.51 36.92
C HIS A 358 -4.70 1.54 37.10
N THR A 359 -3.66 1.20 37.86
CA THR A 359 -2.52 2.11 38.08
C THR A 359 -1.21 1.41 37.74
N LEU A 360 -0.56 1.87 36.66
CA LEU A 360 0.76 1.41 36.24
C LEU A 360 1.82 2.47 36.54
N GLN A 361 2.89 2.08 37.21
CA GLN A 361 4.08 2.91 37.37
C GLN A 361 5.20 2.40 36.44
N VAL A 362 5.85 3.34 35.75
CA VAL A 362 6.95 3.09 34.83
C VAL A 362 8.15 3.92 35.27
N THR A 363 9.28 3.29 35.57
CA THR A 363 10.54 3.93 35.97
C THR A 363 11.54 3.87 34.81
N LEU A 364 12.11 5.02 34.47
CA LEU A 364 13.09 5.17 33.40
C LEU A 364 14.53 5.20 33.95
N ASN A 365 15.50 4.86 33.12
CA ASN A 365 16.95 4.95 33.39
C ASN A 365 17.45 6.41 33.55
N GLY A 366 16.62 7.39 33.20
CA GLY A 366 16.86 8.82 33.30
C GLY A 366 15.71 9.60 32.71
N PRO A 367 15.67 10.94 32.85
CA PRO A 367 14.59 11.75 32.30
C PRO A 367 14.59 11.66 30.76
N ARG A 368 13.39 11.48 30.19
CA ARG A 368 13.15 11.39 28.74
C ARG A 368 11.91 12.21 28.38
N PRO A 369 12.06 13.49 28.02
CA PRO A 369 10.92 14.35 27.71
C PRO A 369 10.03 13.84 26.57
N TYR A 370 10.58 13.03 25.68
CA TYR A 370 9.92 12.42 24.52
C TYR A 370 9.35 11.01 24.81
N PHE A 371 9.44 10.50 26.02
CA PHE A 371 9.03 9.13 26.35
C PHE A 371 7.58 8.82 25.96
N LEU A 372 6.64 9.76 26.18
CA LEU A 372 5.25 9.57 25.76
C LEU A 372 5.10 9.41 24.24
N MET A 373 5.96 10.06 23.43
CA MET A 373 5.96 9.88 21.98
C MET A 373 6.35 8.45 21.60
N LYS A 374 7.37 7.88 22.29
CA LYS A 374 7.78 6.49 22.09
C LYS A 374 6.68 5.48 22.46
N LEU A 375 5.75 5.83 23.32
CA LEU A 375 4.61 4.96 23.68
C LEU A 375 3.50 4.92 22.62
N THR A 376 3.62 5.66 21.53
CA THR A 376 2.62 5.66 20.46
C THR A 376 2.92 4.66 19.34
N VAL A 377 4.01 3.89 19.45
CA VAL A 377 4.48 2.94 18.41
C VAL A 377 4.13 1.48 18.75
N GLY A 378 4.32 0.59 17.77
CA GLY A 378 3.96 -0.83 17.87
C GLY A 378 4.36 -1.53 19.17
N PRO A 379 5.65 -1.55 19.58
CA PRO A 379 6.11 -2.26 20.76
C PRO A 379 5.46 -1.81 22.09
N ALA A 380 4.88 -0.61 22.12
CA ALA A 380 4.15 -0.09 23.28
C ALA A 380 2.66 -0.44 23.30
N MET A 381 2.13 -1.06 22.24
CA MET A 381 0.73 -1.47 22.17
C MET A 381 0.42 -2.66 23.07
N VAL A 382 -0.83 -2.69 23.56
CA VAL A 382 -1.30 -3.74 24.48
C VAL A 382 -1.96 -4.86 23.69
N VAL A 383 -1.52 -6.10 23.97
CA VAL A 383 -2.01 -7.32 23.33
C VAL A 383 -2.65 -8.26 24.34
N ASP A 384 -3.66 -9.03 23.90
CA ASP A 384 -4.29 -10.03 24.72
C ASP A 384 -3.44 -11.31 24.83
N ARG A 385 -3.06 -11.69 26.05
CA ARG A 385 -2.27 -12.90 26.34
C ARG A 385 -2.92 -14.16 25.78
N ALA A 386 -4.26 -14.29 25.90
CA ALA A 386 -4.98 -15.47 25.42
C ALA A 386 -4.95 -15.56 23.90
N ASN A 387 -5.06 -14.42 23.22
CA ASN A 387 -4.97 -14.36 21.76
C ASN A 387 -3.54 -14.69 21.27
N VAL A 388 -2.51 -14.12 21.90
CA VAL A 388 -1.10 -14.45 21.58
C VAL A 388 -0.81 -15.94 21.75
N ALA A 389 -1.40 -16.59 22.76
CA ALA A 389 -1.24 -18.02 23.02
C ALA A 389 -1.83 -18.93 21.91
N MET A 390 -2.61 -18.39 20.96
CA MET A 390 -3.12 -19.14 19.80
C MET A 390 -2.02 -19.52 18.80
N GLY A 391 -0.81 -18.99 18.95
CA GLY A 391 0.36 -19.35 18.15
C GLY A 391 0.87 -18.25 17.21
N LYS A 392 1.87 -18.58 16.38
CA LYS A 392 2.67 -17.60 15.62
C LYS A 392 1.90 -16.69 14.65
N ALA A 393 0.67 -17.02 14.30
CA ALA A 393 -0.16 -16.23 13.38
C ALA A 393 -1.36 -15.56 14.08
N TRP A 394 -1.30 -15.38 15.40
CA TRP A 394 -2.37 -14.82 16.22
C TRP A 394 -2.87 -13.45 15.71
N TYR A 395 -1.98 -12.62 15.20
CA TYR A 395 -2.27 -11.29 14.66
C TYR A 395 -3.14 -11.31 13.39
N ARG A 396 -3.40 -12.48 12.79
CA ARG A 396 -4.37 -12.63 11.68
C ARG A 396 -5.83 -12.63 12.14
N SER A 397 -6.07 -12.90 13.42
CA SER A 397 -7.37 -12.81 14.07
C SER A 397 -7.18 -12.15 15.43
N PRO A 398 -6.81 -10.87 15.44
CA PRO A 398 -6.39 -10.17 16.65
C PRO A 398 -7.60 -9.86 17.55
N ASN A 399 -7.43 -10.12 18.88
CA ASN A 399 -8.29 -9.59 19.91
C ASN A 399 -7.66 -8.30 20.44
N GLY A 400 -7.84 -7.20 19.71
CA GLY A 400 -7.30 -5.89 20.05
C GLY A 400 -8.21 -5.07 20.95
N SER A 401 -7.87 -3.79 21.08
CA SER A 401 -8.64 -2.81 21.87
C SER A 401 -8.85 -1.48 21.13
N GLY A 402 -8.46 -1.45 19.87
CA GLY A 402 -8.52 -0.26 19.02
C GLY A 402 -9.94 0.09 18.54
N PRO A 403 -10.07 1.19 17.79
CA PRO A 403 -11.36 1.69 17.29
C PRO A 403 -12.02 0.77 16.25
N TYR A 404 -11.26 -0.12 15.65
CA TYR A 404 -11.74 -1.09 14.68
C TYR A 404 -11.30 -2.50 15.03
N ARG A 405 -12.12 -3.50 14.64
CA ARG A 405 -11.78 -4.92 14.69
C ARG A 405 -11.57 -5.47 13.28
N LEU A 406 -10.58 -6.33 13.10
CA LEU A 406 -10.33 -7.01 11.83
C LEU A 406 -11.37 -8.11 11.64
N LEU A 407 -12.19 -8.01 10.58
CA LEU A 407 -13.19 -9.01 10.21
C LEU A 407 -12.63 -10.06 9.26
N ARG A 408 -11.80 -9.63 8.32
CA ARG A 408 -11.28 -10.48 7.23
C ARG A 408 -9.91 -10.01 6.82
N TRP A 409 -9.01 -10.95 6.60
CA TRP A 409 -7.71 -10.70 6.00
C TRP A 409 -7.38 -11.79 4.98
N GLU A 410 -7.29 -11.41 3.73
CA GLU A 410 -6.76 -12.20 2.62
C GLU A 410 -5.43 -11.58 2.19
N PRO A 411 -4.28 -12.22 2.52
CA PRO A 411 -2.97 -11.70 2.17
C PRO A 411 -2.84 -11.44 0.66
N GLY A 412 -2.21 -10.33 0.30
CA GLY A 412 -2.05 -9.88 -1.08
C GLY A 412 -3.34 -9.40 -1.75
N ARG A 413 -4.48 -9.35 -1.02
CA ARG A 413 -5.76 -8.96 -1.61
C ARG A 413 -6.49 -7.89 -0.81
N VAL A 414 -6.86 -8.16 0.44
CA VAL A 414 -7.73 -7.25 1.21
C VAL A 414 -7.63 -7.47 2.71
N LYS A 415 -7.78 -6.38 3.47
CA LYS A 415 -8.21 -6.38 4.88
C LYS A 415 -9.54 -5.65 5.00
N VAL A 416 -10.49 -6.21 5.76
CA VAL A 416 -11.79 -5.62 6.05
C VAL A 416 -11.90 -5.42 7.55
N TYR A 417 -12.21 -4.21 7.97
CA TYR A 417 -12.40 -3.85 9.36
C TYR A 417 -13.83 -3.36 9.60
N GLU A 418 -14.33 -3.59 10.81
CA GLU A 418 -15.57 -2.99 11.30
C GLU A 418 -15.28 -2.18 12.57
N ARG A 419 -15.88 -1.01 12.71
CA ARG A 419 -15.75 -0.23 13.94
C ARG A 419 -16.15 -1.05 15.15
N SER A 420 -15.42 -0.88 16.24
CA SER A 420 -15.65 -1.59 17.49
C SER A 420 -16.76 -0.91 18.29
N ALA A 421 -17.90 -1.60 18.47
CA ALA A 421 -19.02 -1.08 19.25
C ALA A 421 -18.71 -0.90 20.74
N GLY A 422 -17.64 -1.52 21.23
CA GLY A 422 -17.18 -1.40 22.63
C GLY A 422 -15.97 -0.49 22.81
N PHE A 423 -15.60 0.30 21.80
CA PHE A 423 -14.47 1.20 21.91
C PHE A 423 -14.75 2.31 22.93
N TYR A 424 -13.82 2.51 23.85
CA TYR A 424 -13.93 3.46 24.96
C TYR A 424 -13.70 4.94 24.57
N GLY A 425 -13.19 5.19 23.37
CA GLY A 425 -12.99 6.53 22.82
C GLY A 425 -14.19 7.00 21.99
N PRO A 426 -14.06 8.14 21.29
CA PRO A 426 -15.07 8.60 20.35
C PRO A 426 -15.32 7.54 19.26
N GLU A 427 -16.61 7.22 19.05
CA GLU A 427 -17.00 6.25 18.02
C GLU A 427 -16.62 6.75 16.63
N PRO A 428 -15.86 5.98 15.83
CA PRO A 428 -15.59 6.35 14.44
C PRO A 428 -16.87 6.50 13.63
N ALA A 429 -16.94 7.52 12.78
CA ALA A 429 -18.13 7.76 11.95
C ALA A 429 -18.27 6.71 10.84
N VAL A 430 -17.16 6.25 10.27
CA VAL A 430 -17.14 5.20 9.22
C VAL A 430 -17.31 3.84 9.87
N ARG A 431 -18.27 3.06 9.37
CA ARG A 431 -18.54 1.73 9.92
C ARG A 431 -17.54 0.67 9.45
N TYR A 432 -17.21 0.65 8.17
CA TYR A 432 -16.30 -0.33 7.58
C TYR A 432 -15.10 0.34 6.91
N LEU A 433 -13.92 -0.23 7.11
CA LEU A 433 -12.73 0.13 6.37
C LEU A 433 -12.31 -1.07 5.52
N ILE A 434 -11.96 -0.81 4.25
CA ILE A 434 -11.49 -1.83 3.31
C ILE A 434 -10.14 -1.39 2.77
N ALA A 435 -9.08 -2.04 3.22
CA ALA A 435 -7.74 -1.83 2.69
C ALA A 435 -7.48 -2.81 1.54
N ARG A 436 -7.35 -2.30 0.31
CA ARG A 436 -7.01 -3.07 -0.89
C ARG A 436 -5.50 -3.24 -0.97
N LEU A 437 -5.03 -4.50 -1.00
CA LEU A 437 -3.62 -4.88 -1.04
C LEU A 437 -3.14 -5.29 -2.44
N ASP A 438 -4.08 -5.43 -3.39
CA ASP A 438 -3.87 -5.98 -4.74
C ASP A 438 -3.69 -4.90 -5.84
N LEU A 439 -3.51 -3.63 -5.46
CA LEU A 439 -3.56 -2.48 -6.37
C LEU A 439 -2.17 -1.96 -6.77
N SER A 440 -1.37 -2.73 -7.52
CA SER A 440 -0.03 -2.27 -7.90
C SER A 440 0.00 -1.19 -8.99
N TYR A 441 -0.75 -1.33 -10.10
CA TYR A 441 -0.73 -0.38 -11.23
C TYR A 441 -2.10 0.08 -11.72
N SER A 442 -3.18 -0.60 -11.31
CA SER A 442 -4.55 -0.32 -11.73
C SER A 442 -5.30 0.67 -10.84
N GLY A 443 -4.68 1.14 -9.75
CA GLY A 443 -5.34 1.95 -8.72
C GLY A 443 -6.00 3.21 -9.27
N LEU A 444 -5.35 3.93 -10.19
CA LEU A 444 -5.93 5.14 -10.79
C LEU A 444 -7.22 4.82 -11.57
N TYR A 445 -7.23 3.75 -12.36
CA TYR A 445 -8.43 3.32 -13.08
C TYR A 445 -9.56 2.93 -12.12
N GLN A 446 -9.24 2.17 -11.07
CA GLN A 446 -10.23 1.77 -10.05
C GLN A 446 -10.77 2.96 -9.26
N TYR A 447 -9.93 3.98 -8.99
CA TYR A 447 -10.39 5.23 -8.40
C TYR A 447 -11.41 5.95 -9.31
N THR A 448 -11.21 5.96 -10.63
CA THR A 448 -12.17 6.54 -11.58
C THR A 448 -13.50 5.78 -11.65
N LEU A 449 -13.49 4.48 -11.32
CA LEU A 449 -14.70 3.63 -11.23
C LEU A 449 -15.43 3.72 -9.88
N ASP A 450 -15.01 4.60 -8.96
CA ASP A 450 -15.56 4.72 -7.60
C ASP A 450 -15.31 3.48 -6.72
N GLU A 451 -14.31 2.67 -7.07
CA GLU A 451 -13.91 1.49 -6.29
C GLU A 451 -12.97 1.83 -5.13
N LEU A 452 -12.43 3.06 -5.12
CA LEU A 452 -11.56 3.59 -4.09
C LEU A 452 -12.00 4.97 -3.64
N ASP A 453 -11.86 5.26 -2.37
CA ASP A 453 -12.05 6.57 -1.77
C ASP A 453 -10.73 7.32 -1.58
N GLN A 454 -9.64 6.58 -1.47
CA GLN A 454 -8.29 7.12 -1.36
C GLN A 454 -7.30 6.26 -2.14
N LEU A 455 -6.38 6.95 -2.83
CA LEU A 455 -5.26 6.33 -3.52
C LEU A 455 -4.02 7.21 -3.37
N THR A 456 -2.96 6.70 -2.81
CA THR A 456 -1.64 7.35 -2.87
C THR A 456 -1.04 7.07 -4.25
N LEU A 457 -0.69 8.14 -4.95
CA LEU A 457 -0.17 8.05 -6.32
C LEU A 457 1.36 7.92 -6.31
N PRO A 458 1.93 7.05 -7.14
CA PRO A 458 3.35 7.14 -7.50
C PRO A 458 3.66 8.51 -8.12
N GLU A 459 4.88 9.01 -7.92
CA GLU A 459 5.30 10.37 -8.35
C GLU A 459 4.98 10.66 -9.83
N GLY A 460 5.28 9.73 -10.74
CA GLY A 460 4.98 9.90 -12.16
C GLY A 460 3.47 9.99 -12.46
N GLN A 461 2.62 9.27 -11.73
CA GLN A 461 1.17 9.36 -11.87
C GLN A 461 0.61 10.64 -11.26
N ALA A 462 1.18 11.12 -10.17
CA ALA A 462 0.76 12.40 -9.57
C ALA A 462 0.96 13.57 -10.55
N ALA A 463 2.10 13.62 -11.22
CA ALA A 463 2.36 14.62 -12.26
C ALA A 463 1.41 14.49 -13.45
N LEU A 464 1.13 13.27 -13.90
CA LEU A 464 0.17 12.99 -14.97
C LEU A 464 -1.25 13.49 -14.60
N VAL A 465 -1.73 13.18 -13.39
CA VAL A 465 -3.05 13.62 -12.92
C VAL A 465 -3.13 15.14 -12.85
N ARG A 466 -2.08 15.83 -12.34
CA ARG A 466 -2.07 17.30 -12.30
C ARG A 466 -2.18 17.95 -13.67
N ASN A 467 -1.54 17.37 -14.68
CA ASN A 467 -1.39 17.98 -15.99
C ASN A 467 -2.46 17.57 -17.02
N GLU A 468 -2.98 16.36 -16.93
CA GLU A 468 -3.80 15.77 -17.98
C GLU A 468 -5.23 15.41 -17.53
N TYR A 469 -5.48 15.25 -16.22
CA TYR A 469 -6.78 14.87 -15.67
C TYR A 469 -7.38 16.03 -14.87
N SER A 470 -7.97 17.01 -15.58
CA SER A 470 -8.53 18.22 -14.95
C SER A 470 -9.64 17.95 -13.93
N ASP A 471 -10.42 16.90 -14.11
CA ASP A 471 -11.50 16.45 -13.23
C ASP A 471 -10.99 15.81 -11.93
N LEU A 472 -9.80 15.21 -11.94
CA LEU A 472 -9.17 14.62 -10.77
C LEU A 472 -8.21 15.58 -10.05
N SER A 473 -7.68 16.58 -10.75
CA SER A 473 -6.67 17.49 -10.19
C SER A 473 -7.16 18.22 -8.92
N GLY A 474 -8.46 18.56 -8.83
CA GLY A 474 -9.07 19.16 -7.64
C GLY A 474 -9.21 18.20 -6.45
N GLN A 475 -9.03 16.89 -6.65
CA GLN A 475 -9.09 15.85 -5.63
C GLN A 475 -7.72 15.49 -5.07
N LEU A 476 -6.63 16.05 -5.63
CA LEU A 476 -5.28 15.82 -5.15
C LEU A 476 -5.04 16.51 -3.81
N ARG A 477 -4.31 15.80 -2.95
CA ARG A 477 -3.83 16.29 -1.65
C ARG A 477 -2.36 15.95 -1.52
N ASP A 478 -1.52 16.95 -1.32
CA ASP A 478 -0.10 16.78 -1.04
C ASP A 478 0.12 16.74 0.47
N VAL A 479 0.83 15.72 0.94
CA VAL A 479 1.12 15.49 2.34
C VAL A 479 2.63 15.41 2.52
N PRO A 480 3.27 16.49 3.00
CA PRO A 480 4.67 16.43 3.40
C PRO A 480 4.85 15.37 4.50
N ARG A 481 5.72 14.39 4.23
CA ARG A 481 6.04 13.32 5.17
C ARG A 481 7.22 13.72 6.05
N MET A 482 7.22 13.24 7.29
CA MET A 482 8.42 13.31 8.12
C MET A 482 9.43 12.23 7.69
N CYS A 483 9.84 12.29 6.42
CA CYS A 483 10.81 11.39 5.83
C CYS A 483 11.94 12.19 5.17
N THR A 484 13.16 11.68 5.31
CA THR A 484 14.34 12.25 4.65
C THR A 484 15.08 11.16 3.91
N ALA A 485 15.24 11.32 2.60
CA ALA A 485 16.06 10.46 1.76
C ALA A 485 17.49 11.01 1.70
N PHE A 486 18.47 10.13 1.84
CA PHE A 486 19.87 10.50 1.85
C PHE A 486 20.76 9.36 1.34
N VAL A 487 21.97 9.72 0.90
CA VAL A 487 23.06 8.75 0.70
C VAL A 487 23.90 8.72 1.96
N SER A 488 24.02 7.57 2.57
CA SER A 488 24.88 7.35 3.72
C SER A 488 26.25 6.83 3.27
N PHE A 489 27.27 7.23 3.96
CA PHE A 489 28.64 6.73 3.82
C PHE A 489 28.91 5.66 4.88
N ASP A 490 29.66 4.61 4.57
CA ASP A 490 30.34 3.83 5.60
C ASP A 490 31.61 4.57 6.02
N THR A 491 31.50 5.42 7.05
CA THR A 491 32.61 6.28 7.49
C THR A 491 33.77 5.52 8.11
N SER A 492 33.64 4.22 8.33
CA SER A 492 34.72 3.35 8.81
C SER A 492 35.59 2.77 7.69
N LYS A 493 35.24 3.04 6.41
CA LYS A 493 35.91 2.47 5.24
C LYS A 493 36.49 3.54 4.30
N PRO A 494 37.68 3.29 3.73
CA PRO A 494 38.19 4.09 2.63
C PRO A 494 37.21 4.10 1.42
N PRO A 495 37.10 5.25 0.72
CA PRO A 495 37.74 6.54 0.98
C PRO A 495 36.92 7.46 1.91
N PHE A 496 35.79 6.98 2.49
CA PHE A 496 34.86 7.78 3.26
C PHE A 496 35.18 7.88 4.76
N ASP A 497 36.29 7.30 5.18
CA ASP A 497 36.95 7.59 6.46
C ASP A 497 37.52 9.01 6.52
N ASP A 498 37.83 9.63 5.36
CA ASP A 498 38.25 11.03 5.28
C ASP A 498 37.03 11.98 5.10
N PRO A 499 36.76 12.90 6.07
CA PRO A 499 35.63 13.82 5.96
C PRO A 499 35.71 14.75 4.74
N LYS A 500 36.93 15.10 4.25
CA LYS A 500 37.08 15.95 3.06
C LYS A 500 36.60 15.23 1.78
N VAL A 501 36.75 13.89 1.71
CA VAL A 501 36.18 13.11 0.60
C VAL A 501 34.67 13.13 0.69
N ARG A 502 34.07 12.93 1.87
CA ARG A 502 32.62 12.99 2.04
C ARG A 502 32.06 14.36 1.68
N GLN A 503 32.73 15.44 2.13
CA GLN A 503 32.37 16.83 1.75
C GLN A 503 32.47 17.04 0.24
N ALA A 504 33.49 16.50 -0.44
CA ALA A 504 33.63 16.59 -1.88
C ALA A 504 32.44 15.93 -2.61
N PHE A 505 32.03 14.75 -2.14
CA PHE A 505 30.86 14.04 -2.70
C PHE A 505 29.56 14.80 -2.45
N ALA A 506 29.36 15.37 -1.26
CA ALA A 506 28.18 16.17 -0.94
C ALA A 506 28.09 17.43 -1.80
N LEU A 507 29.18 18.23 -1.88
CA LEU A 507 29.28 19.47 -2.67
C LEU A 507 29.14 19.22 -4.18
N ALA A 508 29.35 18.00 -4.67
CA ALA A 508 29.20 17.63 -6.08
C ALA A 508 27.76 17.33 -6.50
N VAL A 509 26.81 17.27 -5.55
CA VAL A 509 25.40 16.97 -5.82
C VAL A 509 24.62 18.25 -6.10
N ASP A 510 24.16 18.41 -7.33
CA ASP A 510 23.22 19.45 -7.73
C ASP A 510 21.80 18.97 -7.40
N GLN A 511 21.29 19.41 -6.24
CA GLN A 511 19.96 19.01 -5.75
C GLN A 511 18.84 19.45 -6.68
N GLN A 512 18.94 20.62 -7.33
CA GLN A 512 17.91 21.08 -8.25
C GLN A 512 17.84 20.17 -9.48
N LEU A 513 19.00 19.84 -10.04
CA LEU A 513 19.09 18.90 -11.16
C LEU A 513 18.62 17.48 -10.75
N TYR A 514 18.99 17.04 -9.54
CA TYR A 514 18.52 15.76 -8.98
C TYR A 514 16.99 15.71 -8.91
N GLN A 515 16.36 16.71 -8.27
CA GLN A 515 14.90 16.81 -8.15
C GLN A 515 14.20 16.84 -9.52
N ALA A 516 14.72 17.63 -10.46
CA ALA A 516 14.12 17.74 -11.80
C ALA A 516 14.20 16.43 -12.60
N ARG A 517 15.25 15.64 -12.39
CA ARG A 517 15.49 14.41 -13.15
C ARG A 517 14.84 13.16 -12.55
N THR A 518 14.61 13.15 -11.25
CA THR A 518 14.18 11.95 -10.52
C THR A 518 12.75 12.06 -10.00
N LEU A 519 12.39 13.20 -9.42
CA LEU A 519 11.17 13.36 -8.61
C LEU A 519 10.17 14.31 -9.25
N GLN A 520 10.44 14.78 -10.47
CA GLN A 520 9.58 15.72 -11.21
C GLN A 520 9.14 16.94 -10.38
N GLY A 521 9.94 17.31 -9.36
CA GLY A 521 9.69 18.45 -8.48
C GLY A 521 8.59 18.24 -7.44
N THR A 522 8.17 16.99 -7.17
CA THR A 522 7.11 16.68 -6.19
C THR A 522 7.61 16.73 -4.74
N ASN A 523 8.86 16.37 -4.49
CA ASN A 523 9.46 16.36 -3.16
C ASN A 523 10.15 17.67 -2.80
N ILE A 524 10.42 17.89 -1.51
CA ILE A 524 11.08 19.10 -0.99
C ILE A 524 12.60 18.85 -0.93
N PRO A 525 13.46 19.71 -1.50
CA PRO A 525 14.91 19.56 -1.35
C PRO A 525 15.33 19.55 0.12
N ALA A 526 16.19 18.60 0.51
CA ALA A 526 16.69 18.48 1.89
C ALA A 526 18.08 19.09 2.01
N HIS A 527 18.22 20.15 2.80
CA HIS A 527 19.50 20.76 3.13
C HIS A 527 20.06 20.27 4.47
N GLY A 528 19.23 19.62 5.28
CA GLY A 528 19.55 19.04 6.58
C GLY A 528 18.80 17.76 6.86
N LEU A 529 18.94 17.31 8.10
CA LEU A 529 18.42 16.06 8.58
C LEU A 529 16.91 16.09 8.81
N PHE A 530 16.40 17.17 9.43
CA PHE A 530 15.01 17.24 9.89
C PHE A 530 14.06 17.62 8.75
N PRO A 531 12.99 16.82 8.51
CA PRO A 531 11.97 17.12 7.51
C PRO A 531 10.98 18.20 7.98
N PRO A 532 10.25 18.86 7.04
CA PRO A 532 9.13 19.72 7.39
C PRO A 532 8.15 19.03 8.33
N ALA A 533 7.47 19.81 9.17
CA ALA A 533 6.60 19.36 10.27
C ALA A 533 7.31 18.67 11.46
N MET A 534 8.60 18.30 11.37
CA MET A 534 9.39 17.88 12.53
C MET A 534 9.71 19.09 13.41
N PRO A 535 9.48 19.02 14.75
CA PRO A 535 10.01 20.05 15.64
C PRO A 535 11.51 20.23 15.45
N GLY A 536 11.96 21.46 15.25
CA GLY A 536 13.37 21.75 14.96
C GLY A 536 13.72 21.83 13.48
N TYR A 537 12.79 21.62 12.55
CA TYR A 537 13.04 21.88 11.12
C TYR A 537 13.44 23.34 10.88
N ARG A 538 14.47 23.54 10.07
CA ARG A 538 15.00 24.87 9.71
C ARG A 538 14.89 25.07 8.19
N ALA A 539 13.87 25.81 7.77
CA ALA A 539 13.63 26.08 6.34
C ALA A 539 14.75 26.86 5.64
N ASP A 540 15.50 27.65 6.40
CA ASP A 540 16.62 28.52 5.95
C ASP A 540 18.01 27.89 6.19
N PHE A 541 18.06 26.61 6.63
CA PHE A 541 19.33 25.91 6.84
C PHE A 541 20.03 25.69 5.50
N PRO A 542 21.26 26.22 5.29
CA PRO A 542 21.89 26.22 3.97
C PRO A 542 22.46 24.85 3.57
N GLY A 543 22.81 24.03 4.54
CA GLY A 543 23.50 22.75 4.32
C GLY A 543 24.80 22.89 3.54
N LEU A 544 25.24 21.79 2.91
CA LEU A 544 26.35 21.79 1.95
C LEU A 544 25.81 22.02 0.53
N ALA A 545 25.71 23.33 0.17
CA ALA A 545 25.19 23.73 -1.14
C ALA A 545 26.10 23.26 -2.29
N TYR A 546 25.50 22.90 -3.43
CA TYR A 546 26.22 22.49 -4.65
C TYR A 546 27.33 23.51 -5.03
N ASN A 547 28.57 23.06 -5.05
CA ASN A 547 29.75 23.85 -5.43
C ASN A 547 30.82 22.92 -6.03
N PRO A 548 30.81 22.68 -7.34
CA PRO A 548 31.72 21.76 -7.99
C PRO A 548 33.20 22.15 -7.90
N ASP A 549 33.52 23.44 -7.79
CA ASP A 549 34.90 23.88 -7.63
C ASP A 549 35.43 23.59 -6.23
N LEU A 550 34.63 23.92 -5.21
CA LEU A 550 34.93 23.53 -3.82
C LEU A 550 34.98 22.03 -3.62
N ALA A 551 34.10 21.28 -4.30
CA ALA A 551 34.12 19.81 -4.28
C ALA A 551 35.47 19.23 -4.76
N ARG A 552 35.98 19.73 -5.89
CA ARG A 552 37.32 19.37 -6.41
C ARG A 552 38.44 19.79 -5.46
N GLN A 553 38.32 20.97 -4.87
CA GLN A 553 39.30 21.44 -3.88
C GLN A 553 39.30 20.52 -2.64
N ARG A 554 38.14 20.20 -2.08
CA ARG A 554 38.05 19.29 -0.92
C ARG A 554 38.67 17.92 -1.20
N LEU A 555 38.44 17.39 -2.41
CA LEU A 555 39.06 16.12 -2.82
C LEU A 555 40.60 16.29 -2.94
N ALA A 556 41.07 17.38 -3.51
CA ALA A 556 42.52 17.67 -3.60
C ALA A 556 43.18 17.84 -2.23
N ASP A 557 42.45 18.40 -1.25
CA ASP A 557 42.90 18.62 0.12
C ASP A 557 42.77 17.40 1.02
N SER A 558 42.21 16.28 0.50
CA SER A 558 42.00 15.02 1.23
C SER A 558 43.25 14.13 1.22
N SER A 559 43.23 13.06 1.96
CA SER A 559 44.28 12.04 1.94
C SER A 559 44.46 11.38 0.56
N TYR A 560 43.52 11.56 -0.37
CA TYR A 560 43.54 11.08 -1.77
C TYR A 560 43.91 12.18 -2.78
N GLY A 561 44.28 13.36 -2.33
CA GLY A 561 44.60 14.51 -3.20
C GLY A 561 45.91 14.44 -3.99
N GLY A 562 46.72 13.38 -3.78
CA GLY A 562 48.02 13.20 -4.42
C GLY A 562 48.00 12.75 -5.88
N GLY A 563 46.84 12.68 -6.53
CA GLY A 563 46.68 12.20 -7.93
C GLY A 563 46.49 10.70 -8.04
N GLU A 564 46.51 9.99 -6.96
CA GLU A 564 46.12 8.56 -6.92
C GLU A 564 44.61 8.44 -7.14
N PRO A 565 44.16 7.43 -7.93
CA PRO A 565 42.73 7.19 -8.08
C PRO A 565 42.09 6.79 -6.73
N LEU A 566 40.85 7.25 -6.53
CA LEU A 566 40.05 6.80 -5.40
C LEU A 566 39.94 5.26 -5.36
N PRO A 567 39.96 4.64 -4.18
CA PRO A 567 39.70 3.21 -4.03
C PRO A 567 38.34 2.82 -4.69
N PRO A 568 38.12 1.55 -5.02
CA PRO A 568 36.86 1.09 -5.57
C PRO A 568 35.69 1.48 -4.67
N ILE A 569 34.69 2.15 -5.25
CA ILE A 569 33.48 2.59 -4.55
C ILE A 569 32.31 1.76 -5.05
N THR A 570 31.54 1.20 -4.12
CA THR A 570 30.28 0.50 -4.41
C THR A 570 29.13 1.25 -3.75
N LEU A 571 28.12 1.61 -4.56
CA LEU A 571 26.85 2.14 -4.08
C LEU A 571 25.82 1.01 -4.07
N THR A 572 25.36 0.63 -2.88
CA THR A 572 24.31 -0.37 -2.68
C THR A 572 22.94 0.31 -2.66
N SER A 573 22.02 -0.18 -3.47
CA SER A 573 20.66 0.36 -3.63
C SER A 573 19.63 -0.78 -3.60
N SER A 574 18.43 -0.48 -3.12
CA SER A 574 17.28 -1.38 -3.24
C SER A 574 16.69 -1.32 -4.64
N GLY A 575 16.14 -2.44 -5.13
CA GLY A 575 15.41 -2.48 -6.41
C GLY A 575 15.24 -3.89 -6.96
N TYR A 576 14.50 -4.01 -8.07
CA TYR A 576 14.25 -5.29 -8.72
C TYR A 576 14.78 -5.33 -10.16
N GLY A 577 15.58 -6.35 -10.49
CA GLY A 577 16.01 -6.64 -11.84
C GLY A 577 16.91 -5.57 -12.45
N PHE A 578 16.58 -5.10 -13.67
CA PHE A 578 17.39 -4.12 -14.40
C PHE A 578 17.07 -2.65 -14.09
N TRP A 579 16.09 -2.41 -13.23
CA TRP A 579 15.68 -1.06 -12.86
C TRP A 579 16.53 -0.57 -11.70
N VAL A 580 17.54 0.21 -12.01
CA VAL A 580 18.24 1.01 -11.02
C VAL A 580 17.35 2.20 -10.70
N GLU A 581 17.20 2.54 -9.41
CA GLU A 581 16.47 3.73 -9.02
C GLU A 581 17.01 4.95 -9.79
N PRO A 582 16.17 5.74 -10.45
CA PRO A 582 16.63 6.87 -11.28
C PRO A 582 17.56 7.82 -10.55
N GLY A 583 17.34 8.03 -9.27
CA GLY A 583 18.16 8.87 -8.41
C GLY A 583 19.60 8.39 -8.29
N VAL A 584 19.82 7.10 -8.18
CA VAL A 584 21.16 6.49 -8.10
C VAL A 584 21.96 6.78 -9.35
N GLY A 585 21.37 6.61 -10.53
CA GLY A 585 22.03 6.88 -11.81
C GLY A 585 22.44 8.35 -11.96
N VAL A 586 21.59 9.28 -11.56
CA VAL A 586 21.86 10.73 -11.60
C VAL A 586 23.00 11.10 -10.67
N LEU A 587 23.02 10.60 -9.44
CA LEU A 587 24.10 10.84 -8.47
C LEU A 587 25.44 10.32 -8.98
N VAL A 588 25.49 9.11 -9.49
CA VAL A 588 26.73 8.53 -10.06
C VAL A 588 27.27 9.39 -11.21
N GLN A 589 26.41 9.89 -12.09
CA GLN A 589 26.82 10.79 -13.17
C GLN A 589 27.38 12.14 -12.65
N MET A 590 26.78 12.69 -11.59
CA MET A 590 27.27 13.93 -10.97
C MET A 590 28.68 13.75 -10.37
N TRP A 591 28.89 12.68 -9.63
CA TRP A 591 30.20 12.37 -9.02
C TRP A 591 31.25 12.04 -10.07
N GLN A 592 30.89 11.27 -11.10
CA GLN A 592 31.81 10.99 -12.21
C GLN A 592 32.21 12.25 -12.94
N LYS A 593 31.24 13.13 -13.25
CA LYS A 593 31.50 14.39 -13.97
C LYS A 593 32.35 15.37 -13.14
N THR A 594 32.06 15.50 -11.84
CA THR A 594 32.66 16.54 -10.97
C THR A 594 33.99 16.08 -10.36
N LEU A 595 34.06 14.84 -9.92
CA LEU A 595 35.18 14.30 -9.15
C LEU A 595 36.00 13.23 -9.89
N GLY A 596 35.53 12.77 -11.07
CA GLY A 596 36.16 11.66 -11.79
C GLY A 596 35.98 10.29 -11.09
N ALA A 597 35.05 10.20 -10.11
CA ALA A 597 34.86 9.02 -9.32
C ALA A 597 34.24 7.88 -10.15
N THR A 598 34.78 6.66 -10.03
CA THR A 598 34.21 5.46 -10.61
C THR A 598 33.43 4.70 -9.55
N ILE A 599 32.12 4.54 -9.75
CA ILE A 599 31.22 3.92 -8.77
C ILE A 599 30.52 2.73 -9.39
N LYS A 600 30.66 1.57 -8.74
CA LYS A 600 29.88 0.37 -9.06
C LYS A 600 28.53 0.48 -8.37
N ILE A 601 27.45 0.25 -9.10
CA ILE A 601 26.11 0.13 -8.52
C ILE A 601 25.88 -1.36 -8.22
N GLU A 602 25.47 -1.65 -7.00
CA GLU A 602 25.03 -2.95 -6.53
C GLU A 602 23.56 -2.85 -6.14
N GLN A 603 22.70 -3.49 -6.92
CA GLN A 603 21.27 -3.49 -6.68
C GLN A 603 20.84 -4.80 -6.04
N LEU A 604 20.12 -4.72 -4.94
CA LEU A 604 19.61 -5.85 -4.19
C LEU A 604 18.07 -5.76 -4.09
N ASP A 605 17.40 -6.90 -3.99
CA ASP A 605 15.99 -6.88 -3.62
C ASP A 605 15.79 -6.27 -2.22
N PRO A 606 14.60 -5.74 -1.88
CA PRO A 606 14.40 -4.99 -0.64
C PRO A 606 14.75 -5.74 0.64
N ALA A 607 14.50 -7.05 0.71
CA ALA A 607 14.82 -7.84 1.89
C ALA A 607 16.34 -8.02 2.02
N SER A 608 17.01 -8.45 0.95
CA SER A 608 18.47 -8.59 0.89
C SER A 608 19.20 -7.26 1.10
N PHE A 609 18.60 -6.14 0.64
CA PHE A 609 19.17 -4.81 0.84
C PHE A 609 19.21 -4.43 2.32
N THR A 610 18.10 -4.62 3.04
CA THR A 610 18.03 -4.31 4.48
C THR A 610 19.06 -5.14 5.26
N ASP A 611 19.11 -6.44 5.04
CA ASP A 611 20.06 -7.34 5.69
C ASP A 611 21.51 -6.96 5.37
N THR A 612 21.81 -6.61 4.11
CA THR A 612 23.15 -6.22 3.67
C THR A 612 23.59 -4.89 4.29
N VAL A 613 22.70 -3.89 4.32
CA VAL A 613 23.02 -2.56 4.85
C VAL A 613 23.19 -2.57 6.35
N GLN A 614 22.40 -3.35 7.08
CA GLN A 614 22.58 -3.56 8.52
C GLN A 614 23.78 -4.48 8.84
N GLY A 615 24.17 -5.33 7.90
CA GLY A 615 25.29 -6.27 8.03
C GLY A 615 26.67 -5.62 7.92
N ARG A 616 27.72 -6.48 7.87
CA ARG A 616 29.13 -6.05 7.76
C ARG A 616 29.66 -6.01 6.33
N GLU A 617 29.01 -6.69 5.39
CA GLU A 617 29.46 -6.89 4.00
C GLU A 617 28.77 -5.95 3.00
N ARG A 618 28.57 -4.69 3.39
CA ARG A 618 27.93 -3.66 2.55
C ARG A 618 28.97 -2.85 1.76
N GLY A 619 28.48 -2.15 0.72
CA GLY A 619 29.27 -1.17 -0.04
C GLY A 619 29.76 0.01 0.82
N ASN A 620 30.44 0.96 0.16
CA ASN A 620 30.93 2.17 0.81
C ASN A 620 29.86 3.24 0.90
N LEU A 621 28.87 3.20 -0.03
CA LEU A 621 27.74 4.09 -0.13
C LEU A 621 26.45 3.29 -0.16
N PHE A 622 25.38 3.82 0.40
CA PHE A 622 24.05 3.25 0.27
C PHE A 622 22.98 4.35 0.30
N PHE A 623 21.98 4.16 -0.57
CA PHE A 623 20.81 5.02 -0.61
C PHE A 623 19.85 4.59 0.49
N TRP A 624 19.38 5.52 1.31
CA TRP A 624 18.50 5.25 2.44
C TRP A 624 17.43 6.33 2.57
N GLU A 625 16.26 5.95 3.08
CA GLU A 625 15.22 6.86 3.52
C GLU A 625 14.89 6.53 4.98
N TRP A 626 14.79 7.55 5.81
CA TRP A 626 14.31 7.41 7.17
C TRP A 626 13.03 8.22 7.34
N CYS A 627 11.97 7.59 7.88
CA CYS A 627 10.71 8.22 8.22
C CYS A 627 10.51 8.20 9.74
N ALA A 628 9.96 9.28 10.28
CA ALA A 628 9.68 9.37 11.69
C ALA A 628 8.65 8.35 12.16
N ASP A 629 8.97 7.61 13.20
CA ASP A 629 8.02 6.76 13.91
C ASP A 629 7.16 7.56 14.89
N TYR A 630 7.71 8.66 15.38
CA TYR A 630 7.08 9.65 16.26
C TYR A 630 7.69 11.05 16.02
N PRO A 631 6.93 12.13 16.29
CA PRO A 631 7.32 13.49 15.88
C PRO A 631 8.28 14.14 16.90
N ASP A 632 9.49 13.59 17.04
CA ASP A 632 10.56 14.16 17.89
C ASP A 632 11.91 14.07 17.18
N PRO A 633 12.76 15.12 17.24
CA PRO A 633 14.09 15.14 16.61
C PRO A 633 15.02 14.00 17.07
N GLU A 634 14.79 13.43 18.25
CA GLU A 634 15.52 12.27 18.75
C GLU A 634 15.42 11.07 17.77
N ASN A 635 14.26 10.88 17.15
CA ASN A 635 14.04 9.79 16.19
C ASN A 635 14.87 9.90 14.90
N PHE A 636 15.46 11.07 14.65
CA PHE A 636 16.39 11.31 13.54
C PHE A 636 17.82 11.44 14.02
N ALA A 637 18.11 12.45 14.85
CA ALA A 637 19.48 12.78 15.17
C ALA A 637 20.16 11.74 16.04
N ASP A 638 19.48 11.31 17.10
CA ASP A 638 20.00 10.31 18.04
C ASP A 638 19.98 8.91 17.43
N ALA A 639 18.83 8.51 16.86
CA ALA A 639 18.66 7.19 16.30
C ALA A 639 19.64 6.89 15.13
N LEU A 640 19.96 7.90 14.30
CA LEU A 640 20.78 7.69 13.09
C LEU A 640 22.24 8.07 13.22
N PHE A 641 22.61 9.00 14.13
CA PHE A 641 23.95 9.61 14.15
C PHE A 641 24.67 9.51 15.50
N HIS A 642 24.02 9.10 16.61
CA HIS A 642 24.74 8.76 17.82
C HIS A 642 25.62 7.53 17.58
N SER A 643 26.89 7.55 17.99
CA SER A 643 27.86 6.51 17.65
C SER A 643 27.49 5.11 18.12
N GLN A 644 26.68 5.00 19.16
CA GLN A 644 26.21 3.71 19.72
C GLN A 644 24.80 3.35 19.28
N ALA A 645 24.13 4.18 18.45
CA ALA A 645 22.78 3.88 18.00
C ALA A 645 22.76 2.69 17.04
N GLN A 646 21.79 1.81 17.20
CA GLN A 646 21.61 0.63 16.35
C GLN A 646 21.35 1.02 14.89
N GLN A 647 20.64 2.10 14.65
CA GLN A 647 20.31 2.61 13.32
C GLN A 647 21.39 3.52 12.72
N ASN A 648 22.53 3.71 13.39
CA ASN A 648 23.69 4.37 12.82
C ASN A 648 24.41 3.47 11.80
N ILE A 649 23.69 3.24 10.68
CA ILE A 649 24.19 2.38 9.60
C ILE A 649 25.42 2.96 8.90
N GLY A 650 25.62 4.28 8.94
CA GLY A 650 26.82 4.98 8.43
C GLY A 650 28.07 4.79 9.29
N ARG A 651 27.92 4.24 10.49
CA ARG A 651 29.01 4.14 11.48
C ARG A 651 29.68 5.47 11.76
N TYR A 652 28.91 6.55 11.64
CA TYR A 652 29.39 7.88 11.97
C TYR A 652 29.77 7.94 13.45
N HIS A 653 30.91 8.56 13.71
CA HIS A 653 31.40 8.77 15.06
C HIS A 653 31.97 10.18 15.20
N ASN A 654 31.39 10.94 16.13
CA ASN A 654 31.88 12.26 16.54
C ASN A 654 31.49 12.47 18.01
N ALA A 655 32.47 12.53 18.89
CA ALA A 655 32.25 12.64 20.34
C ALA A 655 31.53 13.94 20.76
N ASP A 656 31.72 15.02 20.02
CA ASP A 656 31.03 16.29 20.32
C ASP A 656 29.55 16.20 19.93
N VAL A 657 29.23 15.51 18.81
CA VAL A 657 27.84 15.23 18.43
C VAL A 657 27.19 14.31 19.46
N ASP A 658 27.85 13.21 19.86
CA ASP A 658 27.35 12.32 20.91
C ASP A 658 27.04 13.09 22.19
N GLY A 659 27.94 13.97 22.64
CA GLY A 659 27.74 14.78 23.82
C GLY A 659 26.54 15.74 23.73
N LEU A 660 26.27 16.32 22.56
CA LEU A 660 25.09 17.19 22.33
C LEU A 660 23.79 16.34 22.38
N LEU A 661 23.79 15.17 21.73
CA LEU A 661 22.64 14.26 21.73
C LEU A 661 22.33 13.72 23.12
N GLU A 662 23.32 13.34 23.91
CA GLU A 662 23.16 12.89 25.29
C GLU A 662 22.61 13.99 26.20
N GLN A 663 23.05 15.24 26.03
CA GLN A 663 22.46 16.39 26.73
C GLN A 663 21.01 16.60 26.31
N ALA A 664 20.70 16.52 25.02
CA ALA A 664 19.34 16.69 24.51
C ALA A 664 18.39 15.61 25.07
N ARG A 665 18.83 14.36 25.26
CA ARG A 665 18.02 13.28 25.84
C ARG A 665 17.39 13.63 27.17
N SER A 666 18.06 14.43 27.99
CA SER A 666 17.65 14.77 29.36
C SER A 666 17.14 16.19 29.54
N GLN A 667 17.17 17.02 28.49
CA GLN A 667 16.75 18.42 28.55
C GLN A 667 15.23 18.57 28.49
N PRO A 668 14.54 18.99 29.58
CA PRO A 668 13.10 19.07 29.62
C PRO A 668 12.55 20.31 28.89
N ASP A 669 13.31 21.40 28.82
CA ASP A 669 12.91 22.60 28.08
C ASP A 669 13.06 22.35 26.57
N LEU A 670 11.96 22.44 25.85
CA LEU A 670 11.92 22.14 24.42
C LEU A 670 12.82 23.08 23.61
N ALA A 671 12.84 24.36 23.92
CA ALA A 671 13.65 25.33 23.14
C ALA A 671 15.15 25.07 23.31
N GLN A 672 15.59 24.78 24.54
CA GLN A 672 16.99 24.43 24.81
C GLN A 672 17.34 23.07 24.18
N ARG A 673 16.43 22.11 24.21
CA ARG A 673 16.61 20.79 23.58
C ARG A 673 16.74 20.93 22.05
N LEU A 674 15.88 21.72 21.43
CA LEU A 674 15.98 21.99 19.98
C LEU A 674 17.28 22.72 19.63
N ALA A 675 17.78 23.61 20.47
CA ALA A 675 19.07 24.28 20.24
C ALA A 675 20.25 23.28 20.26
N LEU A 676 20.21 22.23 21.08
CA LEU A 676 21.19 21.16 21.08
C LEU A 676 21.10 20.33 19.79
N TYR A 677 19.90 19.96 19.35
CA TYR A 677 19.71 19.25 18.09
C TYR A 677 20.16 20.08 16.88
N HIS A 678 19.93 21.41 16.87
CA HIS A 678 20.43 22.27 15.79
C HIS A 678 21.95 22.32 15.72
N GLN A 679 22.64 22.32 16.87
CA GLN A 679 24.09 22.24 16.91
C GLN A 679 24.58 20.89 16.38
N ALA A 680 23.98 19.78 16.84
CA ALA A 680 24.30 18.44 16.37
C ALA A 680 24.05 18.30 14.85
N GLU A 681 22.89 18.75 14.35
CA GLU A 681 22.57 18.73 12.91
C GLU A 681 23.61 19.50 12.09
N THR A 682 24.01 20.68 12.55
CA THR A 682 25.03 21.49 11.85
C THR A 682 26.36 20.74 11.74
N MET A 683 26.81 20.09 12.83
CA MET A 683 28.03 19.30 12.81
C MET A 683 27.92 18.04 11.93
N ILE A 684 26.78 17.32 11.98
CA ILE A 684 26.53 16.16 11.15
C ILE A 684 26.59 16.52 9.66
N VAL A 685 26.01 17.66 9.28
CA VAL A 685 25.99 18.14 7.89
C VAL A 685 27.38 18.66 7.48
N ASP A 686 28.06 19.41 8.33
CA ASP A 686 29.42 19.95 8.03
C ASP A 686 30.44 18.82 7.87
N ASP A 687 30.34 17.76 8.66
CA ASP A 687 31.16 16.55 8.54
C ASP A 687 30.78 15.69 7.33
N ALA A 688 29.70 16.05 6.62
CA ALA A 688 29.09 15.25 5.56
C ALA A 688 28.92 13.78 6.01
N ALA A 689 28.31 13.56 7.18
CA ALA A 689 28.02 12.21 7.65
C ALA A 689 27.07 11.45 6.70
N ALA A 690 26.23 12.19 5.98
CA ALA A 690 25.35 11.74 4.90
C ALA A 690 25.14 12.88 3.88
N ILE A 691 24.65 12.56 2.69
CA ILE A 691 24.19 13.52 1.68
C ILE A 691 22.67 13.55 1.73
N PHE A 692 22.07 14.58 2.31
CA PHE A 692 20.63 14.75 2.35
C PHE A 692 20.12 15.19 0.98
N LEU A 693 19.09 14.52 0.46
CA LEU A 693 18.61 14.68 -0.92
C LEU A 693 17.25 15.37 -0.99
N ASN A 694 16.26 14.79 -0.33
CA ASN A 694 14.90 15.29 -0.33
C ASN A 694 14.10 14.86 0.90
N HIS A 695 13.09 15.65 1.22
CA HIS A 695 12.00 15.29 2.12
C HIS A 695 10.81 14.88 1.27
N ARG A 696 10.24 13.73 1.60
CA ARG A 696 9.17 13.09 0.83
C ARG A 696 7.85 13.85 0.93
N VAL A 697 7.13 13.94 -0.17
CA VAL A 697 5.74 14.40 -0.24
C VAL A 697 4.91 13.30 -0.89
N ASP A 698 3.95 12.75 -0.14
CA ASP A 698 2.97 11.85 -0.72
C ASP A 698 1.86 12.66 -1.39
N THR A 699 1.51 12.31 -2.61
CA THR A 699 0.34 12.87 -3.31
C THR A 699 -0.76 11.83 -3.33
N MET A 700 -1.93 12.21 -2.79
CA MET A 700 -3.08 11.33 -2.70
C MET A 700 -4.26 11.88 -3.50
N LEU A 701 -5.00 11.00 -4.17
CA LEU A 701 -6.38 11.25 -4.60
C LEU A 701 -7.31 10.92 -3.44
N VAL A 702 -8.24 11.83 -3.14
CA VAL A 702 -9.26 11.67 -2.10
C VAL A 702 -10.62 11.97 -2.69
N ALA A 703 -11.54 11.01 -2.62
CA ALA A 703 -12.88 11.13 -3.18
C ALA A 703 -13.67 12.26 -2.50
N PRO A 704 -14.49 13.03 -3.26
CA PRO A 704 -15.24 14.18 -2.72
C PRO A 704 -16.22 13.84 -1.60
N ARG A 705 -16.63 12.56 -1.46
CA ARG A 705 -17.50 12.11 -0.37
C ARG A 705 -16.76 11.96 0.97
N VAL A 706 -15.43 11.97 0.97
CA VAL A 706 -14.64 11.83 2.21
C VAL A 706 -14.43 13.18 2.84
N GLU A 707 -14.77 13.30 4.12
CA GLU A 707 -14.52 14.47 4.96
C GLU A 707 -13.53 14.11 6.08
N GLY A 708 -12.72 15.10 6.46
CA GLY A 708 -11.69 14.93 7.50
C GLY A 708 -10.29 14.89 6.92
N SER A 709 -9.31 14.62 7.78
CA SER A 709 -7.90 14.58 7.41
C SER A 709 -7.45 13.14 7.19
N LEU A 710 -6.92 12.86 6.01
CA LEU A 710 -6.29 11.58 5.65
C LEU A 710 -4.76 11.66 5.60
N GLY A 711 -4.20 12.86 5.60
CA GLY A 711 -2.77 13.10 5.47
C GLY A 711 -2.06 13.18 6.82
N SER A 712 -1.32 12.14 7.20
CA SER A 712 -0.45 12.15 8.38
C SER A 712 1.02 12.28 7.97
N PRO A 713 1.76 13.26 8.50
CA PRO A 713 3.20 13.38 8.25
C PRO A 713 4.01 12.13 8.64
N ILE A 714 3.56 11.36 9.63
CA ILE A 714 4.21 10.13 10.10
C ILE A 714 3.43 8.85 9.73
N GLY A 715 2.46 8.94 8.80
CA GLY A 715 1.71 7.77 8.34
C GLY A 715 0.76 7.16 9.38
N LEU A 716 0.24 7.96 10.31
CA LEU A 716 -0.82 7.48 11.21
C LEU A 716 -2.06 7.09 10.41
N PRO A 717 -2.74 6.01 10.78
CA PRO A 717 -4.07 5.71 10.26
C PRO A 717 -5.06 6.74 10.83
N LEU A 718 -5.51 7.66 9.97
CA LEU A 718 -6.44 8.72 10.36
C LEU A 718 -7.90 8.36 10.07
N GLU A 719 -8.19 7.14 9.65
CA GLU A 719 -9.51 6.65 9.26
C GLU A 719 -10.55 6.75 10.40
N ARG A 720 -10.08 6.74 11.65
CA ARG A 720 -10.96 6.98 12.80
C ARG A 720 -11.49 8.43 12.91
N TYR A 721 -10.90 9.37 12.18
CA TYR A 721 -11.21 10.81 12.21
C TYR A 721 -11.92 11.30 10.95
N ILE A 722 -12.30 10.41 10.04
CA ILE A 722 -13.02 10.76 8.81
C ILE A 722 -14.50 10.43 8.92
N SER A 723 -15.28 11.05 8.02
CA SER A 723 -16.69 10.70 7.78
C SER A 723 -16.95 10.61 6.28
N LEU A 724 -18.04 9.97 5.92
CA LEU A 724 -18.51 9.87 4.55
C LEU A 724 -19.79 10.72 4.41
N LYS A 725 -19.82 11.59 3.39
CA LYS A 725 -21.05 12.26 2.99
C LYS A 725 -22.02 11.22 2.43
N GLU A 726 -23.29 11.38 2.73
CA GLU A 726 -24.33 10.66 2.01
C GLU A 726 -24.22 10.98 0.51
N ALA A 727 -24.41 9.97 -0.32
CA ALA A 727 -24.48 10.20 -1.76
C ALA A 727 -25.64 11.15 -2.07
N PRO A 728 -25.45 12.19 -2.91
CA PRO A 728 -26.50 13.17 -3.25
C PRO A 728 -27.69 12.51 -3.95
#